data_88415c9ae294f00de1e0c104a99bced1
#
_entry.id   88415c9ae294f00de1e0c104a99bced1
#
_cell.length_a   1.000
_cell.length_b   1.000
_cell.length_c   1.000
_cell.angle_alpha   90.00
_cell.angle_beta   90.00
_cell.angle_gamma   90.00
#
_symmetry.space_group_name_H-M   'P 1'
#
loop_
_entity.id
_entity.type
_entity.pdbx_description
1 polymer ?
#
loop_
_entity_poly.entity_id
_entity_poly.type
_entity_poly.pdbx_seq_one_letter_code
_entity_poly.pdbx_strand_id
1 'polypeptide(L)'
;MKDFGFVKTAAVCPRVTVGAADKNVDNMLPLIKGAASSGAQIIALPELCITGYTCSDLFSQDRLIESAEAALGRLILECADIGALVIVGLPVRVRGRLFNCAAAFQNGRLVGVVPKSYLPNYNEFYEKRHFVSGLDTPCDTVTLCGQEVPFGNMLFCADNGAAVGIELCEDMWVPVSPGTVLALSGADIIVNISASDAMATKNDFRLSLIEQTSARCYCGYVYSSAGIGESTTDLVFSGACTIAENGGILARNERFERNGAAVYACIDVKKLEALRRNSEFYDNAARYADRDIRRVDITLPELKESDIDRNFDAHPFVPSDEKVRRARCAEIFNIQAAGLAKRIEHIGLKKAVIGISGGLDSALALLVADKAFDLLALPKENIICITMPGFGTTKRTKSSAVTLTECIGAQLRDIDIVPACTQHMRDIGHDMSILDVTYENVQARERTQILMDTANKEGALLVGTGDLSELALGWCTYNADHMSMYGVNCSVPKTLVRYLVDFVADERGGKLGEVLREILATPVSPELLPPDKNGKIAQKTEDTLGPYEVHDFFLYHFQRFGASPDKLMFMACRAFDGVYSREQIEKWLRLFMKRFFSQQFKRSCIPDGPKVGSVSLSPRGDWRMPSDADASAWLDI
;
A
#
# COMPACT_ATOMS: atom_id res chain seq x y z
N MET A 1 -10.33 -21.73 -8.95
CA MET A 1 -9.40 -21.26 -7.88
C MET A 1 -9.59 -19.77 -7.72
N LYS A 2 -9.32 -19.19 -6.54
CA LYS A 2 -9.47 -17.74 -6.33
C LYS A 2 -8.20 -17.04 -6.80
N ASP A 3 -8.29 -16.06 -7.71
CA ASP A 3 -7.19 -15.20 -8.15
C ASP A 3 -6.96 -13.99 -7.21
N PHE A 4 -7.81 -13.84 -6.22
CA PHE A 4 -7.83 -12.73 -5.24
C PHE A 4 -7.85 -11.32 -5.88
N GLY A 5 -8.17 -11.23 -7.18
CA GLY A 5 -8.15 -10.00 -7.96
C GLY A 5 -6.76 -9.57 -8.40
N PHE A 6 -5.81 -10.48 -8.50
CA PHE A 6 -4.52 -10.25 -9.12
C PHE A 6 -4.55 -10.53 -10.62
N VAL A 7 -3.84 -9.71 -11.39
CA VAL A 7 -3.58 -9.93 -12.82
C VAL A 7 -2.07 -9.93 -13.03
N LYS A 8 -1.54 -11.06 -13.51
CA LYS A 8 -0.10 -11.19 -13.79
C LYS A 8 0.23 -10.60 -15.15
N THR A 9 1.17 -9.67 -15.16
CA THR A 9 1.60 -8.95 -16.36
C THR A 9 3.06 -9.20 -16.65
N ALA A 10 3.45 -9.12 -17.93
CA ALA A 10 4.82 -9.16 -18.38
C ALA A 10 5.11 -7.95 -19.29
N ALA A 11 6.20 -7.24 -19.01
CA ALA A 11 6.79 -6.27 -19.93
C ALA A 11 8.05 -6.90 -20.54
N VAL A 12 8.09 -6.98 -21.87
CA VAL A 12 9.07 -7.77 -22.62
C VAL A 12 9.77 -6.90 -23.65
N CYS A 13 11.09 -6.90 -23.68
CA CYS A 13 11.89 -6.25 -24.70
C CYS A 13 12.68 -7.30 -25.50
N PRO A 14 12.28 -7.66 -26.72
CA PRO A 14 13.03 -8.57 -27.57
C PRO A 14 14.24 -7.87 -28.21
N ARG A 15 15.23 -8.63 -28.62
CA ARG A 15 16.25 -8.14 -29.55
C ARG A 15 15.62 -7.98 -30.92
N VAL A 16 15.74 -6.80 -31.53
CA VAL A 16 15.27 -6.54 -32.90
C VAL A 16 16.44 -6.45 -33.87
N THR A 17 16.11 -6.65 -35.14
CA THR A 17 16.97 -6.33 -36.30
C THR A 17 16.15 -5.42 -37.21
N VAL A 18 16.62 -4.20 -37.42
CA VAL A 18 15.89 -3.16 -38.17
C VAL A 18 15.54 -3.64 -39.55
N GLY A 19 14.26 -3.55 -39.94
CA GLY A 19 13.72 -3.96 -41.24
C GLY A 19 13.56 -5.46 -41.45
N ALA A 20 13.86 -6.32 -40.46
CA ALA A 20 13.83 -7.78 -40.60
C ALA A 20 12.66 -8.39 -39.78
N ALA A 21 11.42 -8.17 -40.24
CA ALA A 21 10.19 -8.52 -39.49
C ALA A 21 10.13 -10.00 -39.08
N ASP A 22 10.41 -10.94 -39.99
CA ASP A 22 10.39 -12.39 -39.66
C ASP A 22 11.41 -12.79 -38.58
N LYS A 23 12.64 -12.24 -38.68
CA LYS A 23 13.68 -12.49 -37.69
C LYS A 23 13.30 -11.90 -36.32
N ASN A 24 12.60 -10.77 -36.31
CA ASN A 24 12.11 -10.16 -35.08
C ASN A 24 11.05 -11.04 -34.42
N VAL A 25 10.14 -11.65 -35.18
CA VAL A 25 9.19 -12.64 -34.69
C VAL A 25 9.92 -13.85 -34.10
N ASP A 26 10.98 -14.37 -34.74
CA ASP A 26 11.78 -15.47 -34.17
C ASP A 26 12.36 -15.13 -32.78
N ASN A 27 12.75 -13.88 -32.57
CA ASN A 27 13.26 -13.41 -31.28
C ASN A 27 12.15 -13.14 -30.25
N MET A 28 10.92 -12.79 -30.67
CA MET A 28 9.77 -12.53 -29.79
C MET A 28 9.15 -13.82 -29.26
N LEU A 29 9.01 -14.84 -30.11
CA LEU A 29 8.31 -16.09 -29.79
C LEU A 29 8.78 -16.77 -28.51
N PRO A 30 10.09 -16.98 -28.27
CA PRO A 30 10.57 -17.60 -27.04
C PRO A 30 10.18 -16.78 -25.78
N LEU A 31 10.23 -15.45 -25.89
CA LEU A 31 9.91 -14.54 -24.78
C LEU A 31 8.41 -14.54 -24.47
N ILE A 32 7.56 -14.51 -25.51
CA ILE A 32 6.10 -14.57 -25.37
C ILE A 32 5.69 -15.93 -24.76
N LYS A 33 6.22 -17.04 -25.29
CA LYS A 33 5.96 -18.40 -24.78
C LYS A 33 6.47 -18.56 -23.35
N GLY A 34 7.65 -18.02 -23.04
CA GLY A 34 8.19 -18.01 -21.69
C GLY A 34 7.32 -17.20 -20.72
N ALA A 35 6.84 -16.03 -21.14
CA ALA A 35 5.93 -15.22 -20.34
C ALA A 35 4.59 -15.93 -20.07
N ALA A 36 3.98 -16.48 -21.10
CA ALA A 36 2.75 -17.27 -20.97
C ALA A 36 2.92 -18.48 -20.04
N SER A 37 4.05 -19.20 -20.19
CA SER A 37 4.38 -20.35 -19.32
C SER A 37 4.62 -19.96 -17.87
N SER A 38 5.02 -18.72 -17.61
CA SER A 38 5.15 -18.15 -16.25
C SER A 38 3.81 -17.68 -15.68
N GLY A 39 2.69 -17.88 -16.38
CA GLY A 39 1.36 -17.48 -15.96
C GLY A 39 1.01 -16.02 -16.26
N ALA A 40 1.78 -15.30 -17.10
CA ALA A 40 1.43 -13.95 -17.49
C ALA A 40 0.13 -13.95 -18.30
N GLN A 41 -0.80 -13.08 -17.91
CA GLN A 41 -2.12 -12.93 -18.54
C GLN A 41 -2.13 -11.76 -19.55
N ILE A 42 -1.20 -10.81 -19.40
CA ILE A 42 -0.99 -9.67 -20.29
C ILE A 42 0.50 -9.61 -20.60
N ILE A 43 0.87 -9.57 -21.89
CA ILE A 43 2.27 -9.56 -22.35
C ILE A 43 2.45 -8.37 -23.30
N ALA A 44 3.22 -7.37 -22.87
CA ALA A 44 3.48 -6.15 -23.63
C ALA A 44 4.89 -6.17 -24.27
N LEU A 45 4.96 -5.97 -25.59
CA LEU A 45 6.18 -5.80 -26.35
C LEU A 45 6.32 -4.35 -26.83
N PRO A 46 7.52 -3.88 -27.23
CA PRO A 46 7.76 -2.48 -27.58
C PRO A 46 7.02 -1.99 -28.83
N GLU A 47 6.95 -0.67 -28.94
CA GLU A 47 6.51 0.07 -30.12
C GLU A 47 7.33 -0.34 -31.36
N LEU A 48 6.64 -0.58 -32.49
CA LEU A 48 7.22 -0.95 -33.79
C LEU A 48 8.21 -2.15 -33.74
N CYS A 49 8.11 -3.01 -32.71
CA CYS A 49 9.07 -4.10 -32.53
C CYS A 49 9.04 -5.15 -33.62
N ILE A 50 7.95 -5.25 -34.42
CA ILE A 50 7.90 -6.13 -35.60
C ILE A 50 8.92 -5.69 -36.67
N THR A 51 9.03 -4.39 -36.95
CA THR A 51 9.95 -3.85 -37.96
C THR A 51 11.27 -3.34 -37.40
N GLY A 52 11.29 -2.94 -36.13
CA GLY A 52 12.19 -1.97 -35.52
C GLY A 52 11.65 -0.56 -35.67
N TYR A 53 11.86 0.28 -34.66
CA TYR A 53 11.46 1.69 -34.65
C TYR A 53 12.29 2.53 -35.64
N THR A 54 13.59 2.24 -35.75
CA THR A 54 14.57 3.05 -36.48
C THR A 54 14.63 2.74 -37.97
N CYS A 55 13.53 2.30 -38.58
CA CYS A 55 13.44 2.04 -40.02
C CYS A 55 13.46 3.30 -40.89
N SER A 56 13.23 4.49 -40.33
CA SER A 56 13.29 5.77 -41.03
C SER A 56 12.48 5.75 -42.35
N ASP A 57 13.03 6.24 -43.45
CA ASP A 57 12.35 6.33 -44.75
C ASP A 57 11.98 4.96 -45.35
N LEU A 58 12.45 3.85 -44.78
CA LEU A 58 11.95 2.52 -45.16
C LEU A 58 10.45 2.33 -44.87
N PHE A 59 9.87 3.09 -43.97
CA PHE A 59 8.42 3.10 -43.78
C PHE A 59 7.62 3.59 -44.99
N SER A 60 8.26 4.23 -45.95
CA SER A 60 7.67 4.57 -47.27
C SER A 60 7.65 3.41 -48.27
N GLN A 61 8.31 2.30 -47.92
CA GLN A 61 8.43 1.14 -48.82
C GLN A 61 7.32 0.13 -48.55
N ASP A 62 6.50 -0.17 -49.57
CA ASP A 62 5.40 -1.14 -49.43
C ASP A 62 5.89 -2.49 -48.93
N ARG A 63 7.07 -2.92 -49.40
CA ARG A 63 7.66 -4.20 -48.99
C ARG A 63 7.87 -4.34 -47.50
N LEU A 64 8.25 -3.26 -46.79
CA LEU A 64 8.40 -3.31 -45.32
C LEU A 64 7.05 -3.51 -44.64
N ILE A 65 6.01 -2.80 -45.10
CA ILE A 65 4.67 -2.85 -44.51
C ILE A 65 4.03 -4.23 -44.75
N GLU A 66 4.15 -4.76 -46.00
CA GLU A 66 3.68 -6.12 -46.33
C GLU A 66 4.39 -7.19 -45.49
N SER A 67 5.72 -7.06 -45.31
CA SER A 67 6.48 -8.01 -44.50
C SER A 67 6.11 -7.91 -43.00
N ALA A 68 5.79 -6.73 -42.53
CA ALA A 68 5.33 -6.54 -41.13
C ALA A 68 3.99 -7.20 -40.89
N GLU A 69 3.02 -7.06 -41.82
CA GLU A 69 1.70 -7.71 -41.70
C GLU A 69 1.84 -9.23 -41.80
N ALA A 70 2.64 -9.74 -42.76
CA ALA A 70 2.88 -11.18 -42.89
C ALA A 70 3.53 -11.79 -41.63
N ALA A 71 4.53 -11.07 -41.06
CA ALA A 71 5.21 -11.49 -39.84
C ALA A 71 4.26 -11.47 -38.61
N LEU A 72 3.37 -10.48 -38.49
CA LEU A 72 2.32 -10.46 -37.48
C LEU A 72 1.37 -11.67 -37.64
N GLY A 73 0.93 -11.97 -38.87
CA GLY A 73 0.09 -13.12 -39.14
C GLY A 73 0.74 -14.44 -38.71
N ARG A 74 2.05 -14.60 -38.98
CA ARG A 74 2.85 -15.74 -38.53
C ARG A 74 2.89 -15.79 -36.98
N LEU A 75 3.19 -14.66 -36.33
CA LEU A 75 3.26 -14.57 -34.87
C LEU A 75 1.95 -15.01 -34.22
N ILE A 76 0.83 -14.52 -34.74
CA ILE A 76 -0.52 -14.88 -34.25
C ILE A 76 -0.76 -16.39 -34.37
N LEU A 77 -0.41 -17.00 -35.49
CA LEU A 77 -0.56 -18.43 -35.72
C LEU A 77 0.33 -19.28 -34.78
N GLU A 78 1.60 -18.87 -34.60
CA GLU A 78 2.54 -19.57 -33.72
C GLU A 78 2.26 -19.37 -32.21
N CYS A 79 1.35 -18.44 -31.87
CA CYS A 79 0.84 -18.18 -30.53
C CYS A 79 -0.64 -18.58 -30.39
N ALA A 80 -1.17 -19.46 -31.26
CA ALA A 80 -2.59 -19.83 -31.26
C ALA A 80 -3.05 -20.52 -29.97
N ASP A 81 -2.15 -21.14 -29.24
CA ASP A 81 -2.36 -21.81 -27.95
C ASP A 81 -2.16 -20.88 -26.74
N ILE A 82 -1.82 -19.62 -26.96
CA ILE A 82 -1.59 -18.65 -25.90
C ILE A 82 -2.87 -17.87 -25.62
N GLY A 83 -3.46 -18.09 -24.43
CA GLY A 83 -4.66 -17.39 -23.95
C GLY A 83 -4.37 -15.98 -23.40
N ALA A 84 -3.13 -15.61 -23.12
CA ALA A 84 -2.76 -14.27 -22.67
C ALA A 84 -3.06 -13.22 -23.75
N LEU A 85 -3.40 -11.99 -23.31
CA LEU A 85 -3.47 -10.83 -24.19
C LEU A 85 -2.05 -10.40 -24.56
N VAL A 86 -1.64 -10.61 -25.82
CA VAL A 86 -0.32 -10.21 -26.33
C VAL A 86 -0.46 -8.90 -27.11
N ILE A 87 0.39 -7.93 -26.82
CA ILE A 87 0.39 -6.58 -27.40
C ILE A 87 1.73 -6.34 -28.06
N VAL A 88 1.73 -6.05 -29.37
CA VAL A 88 2.95 -5.84 -30.18
C VAL A 88 2.84 -4.59 -31.05
N GLY A 89 3.95 -3.88 -31.23
CA GLY A 89 4.02 -2.67 -32.06
C GLY A 89 4.36 -2.97 -33.52
N LEU A 90 3.60 -2.36 -34.46
CA LEU A 90 3.88 -2.45 -35.90
C LEU A 90 3.29 -1.26 -36.67
N PRO A 91 3.82 -0.95 -37.89
CA PRO A 91 3.18 0.00 -38.82
C PRO A 91 1.95 -0.66 -39.47
N VAL A 92 0.82 0.04 -39.53
CA VAL A 92 -0.44 -0.44 -40.15
C VAL A 92 -0.91 0.58 -41.19
N ARG A 93 -1.18 0.12 -42.42
CA ARG A 93 -1.75 0.94 -43.48
C ARG A 93 -3.27 0.87 -43.48
N VAL A 94 -3.91 2.04 -43.35
CA VAL A 94 -5.37 2.17 -43.34
C VAL A 94 -5.79 3.21 -44.34
N ARG A 95 -6.55 2.80 -45.37
CA ARG A 95 -7.04 3.71 -46.42
C ARG A 95 -5.91 4.58 -47.05
N GLY A 96 -4.75 3.99 -47.32
CA GLY A 96 -3.60 4.66 -47.91
C GLY A 96 -2.76 5.50 -46.96
N ARG A 97 -3.14 5.61 -45.66
CA ARG A 97 -2.38 6.29 -44.61
C ARG A 97 -1.66 5.27 -43.73
N LEU A 98 -0.48 5.63 -43.23
CA LEU A 98 0.30 4.78 -42.34
C LEU A 98 0.15 5.24 -40.90
N PHE A 99 -0.11 4.29 -40.00
CA PHE A 99 -0.26 4.52 -38.54
C PHE A 99 0.78 3.69 -37.80
N ASN A 100 1.33 4.25 -36.73
CA ASN A 100 2.11 3.54 -35.73
C ASN A 100 1.13 2.92 -34.72
N CYS A 101 1.06 1.61 -34.62
CA CYS A 101 0.01 0.91 -33.92
C CYS A 101 0.51 -0.14 -32.92
N ALA A 102 -0.30 -0.38 -31.91
CA ALA A 102 -0.29 -1.58 -31.09
C ALA A 102 -1.36 -2.56 -31.60
N ALA A 103 -0.98 -3.76 -31.99
CA ALA A 103 -1.89 -4.86 -32.27
C ALA A 103 -2.03 -5.74 -31.04
N ALA A 104 -3.27 -5.96 -30.59
CA ALA A 104 -3.60 -6.85 -29.48
C ALA A 104 -4.20 -8.15 -30.04
N PHE A 105 -3.69 -9.30 -29.57
CA PHE A 105 -4.18 -10.62 -30.01
C PHE A 105 -4.15 -11.64 -28.86
N GLN A 106 -4.97 -12.67 -28.98
CA GLN A 106 -5.01 -13.85 -28.10
C GLN A 106 -5.60 -15.05 -28.80
N ASN A 107 -5.29 -16.26 -28.39
CA ASN A 107 -5.88 -17.51 -28.95
C ASN A 107 -5.86 -17.55 -30.50
N GLY A 108 -4.79 -17.09 -31.12
CA GLY A 108 -4.66 -17.08 -32.59
C GLY A 108 -5.51 -16.03 -33.31
N ARG A 109 -6.07 -15.03 -32.61
CA ARG A 109 -6.96 -14.01 -33.20
C ARG A 109 -6.55 -12.60 -32.77
N LEU A 110 -6.62 -11.67 -33.71
CA LEU A 110 -6.58 -10.24 -33.39
C LEU A 110 -7.86 -9.86 -32.65
N VAL A 111 -7.72 -9.03 -31.62
CA VAL A 111 -8.86 -8.49 -30.84
C VAL A 111 -9.01 -6.98 -30.98
N GLY A 112 -7.95 -6.27 -31.41
CA GLY A 112 -8.02 -4.86 -31.70
C GLY A 112 -6.69 -4.26 -32.10
N VAL A 113 -6.73 -3.06 -32.70
CA VAL A 113 -5.56 -2.29 -33.13
C VAL A 113 -5.69 -0.86 -32.61
N VAL A 114 -4.72 -0.41 -31.82
CA VAL A 114 -4.70 0.93 -31.20
C VAL A 114 -3.62 1.76 -31.89
N PRO A 115 -3.98 2.84 -32.61
CA PRO A 115 -3.01 3.75 -33.21
C PRO A 115 -2.48 4.76 -32.20
N LYS A 116 -1.21 5.16 -32.33
CA LYS A 116 -0.57 6.21 -31.53
C LYS A 116 -1.28 7.54 -31.71
N SER A 117 -1.70 8.15 -30.60
CA SER A 117 -2.46 9.42 -30.62
C SER A 117 -1.56 10.63 -30.88
N TYR A 118 -0.43 10.71 -30.20
CA TYR A 118 0.50 11.84 -30.30
C TYR A 118 1.82 11.41 -30.93
N LEU A 119 2.17 12.05 -32.04
CA LEU A 119 3.39 11.77 -32.79
C LEU A 119 4.46 12.79 -32.45
N PRO A 120 5.59 12.41 -31.80
CA PRO A 120 6.66 13.33 -31.52
C PRO A 120 7.29 13.82 -32.86
N ASN A 121 7.49 15.14 -32.97
CA ASN A 121 8.05 15.77 -34.15
C ASN A 121 8.89 16.98 -33.73
N TYR A 122 9.88 16.71 -32.91
CA TYR A 122 10.83 17.68 -32.35
C TYR A 122 12.15 16.98 -32.04
N ASN A 123 13.26 17.74 -32.05
CA ASN A 123 14.62 17.26 -31.85
C ASN A 123 14.94 16.05 -32.72
N GLU A 124 15.27 14.92 -32.12
CA GLU A 124 15.58 13.63 -32.75
C GLU A 124 14.35 12.90 -33.33
N PHE A 125 13.14 13.32 -32.99
CA PHE A 125 11.91 12.67 -33.44
C PHE A 125 11.26 13.38 -34.62
N TYR A 126 10.85 12.59 -35.63
CA TYR A 126 10.20 13.07 -36.87
C TYR A 126 9.09 12.11 -37.33
N GLU A 127 8.31 11.56 -36.39
CA GLU A 127 7.29 10.55 -36.72
C GLU A 127 6.21 11.06 -37.68
N LYS A 128 5.85 12.36 -37.65
CA LYS A 128 4.91 12.96 -38.60
C LYS A 128 5.36 12.90 -40.07
N ARG A 129 6.65 12.60 -40.33
CA ARG A 129 7.14 12.32 -41.68
C ARG A 129 6.55 11.03 -42.25
N HIS A 130 6.27 10.05 -41.40
CA HIS A 130 5.88 8.71 -41.79
C HIS A 130 4.46 8.35 -41.40
N PHE A 131 3.99 8.80 -40.23
CA PHE A 131 2.76 8.35 -39.61
C PHE A 131 1.73 9.47 -39.47
N VAL A 132 0.46 9.05 -39.44
CA VAL A 132 -0.71 9.90 -39.12
C VAL A 132 -1.13 9.66 -37.69
N SER A 133 -1.63 10.70 -37.00
CA SER A 133 -2.15 10.65 -35.65
C SER A 133 -3.32 9.69 -35.52
N GLY A 134 -3.37 8.93 -34.45
CA GLY A 134 -4.50 8.11 -34.06
C GLY A 134 -5.77 8.91 -33.73
N LEU A 135 -5.64 10.23 -33.50
CA LEU A 135 -6.79 11.15 -33.35
C LEU A 135 -7.52 11.42 -34.67
N ASP A 136 -6.84 11.15 -35.80
CA ASP A 136 -7.37 11.39 -37.16
C ASP A 136 -7.72 10.05 -37.85
N THR A 137 -8.21 9.06 -37.12
CA THR A 137 -8.57 7.74 -37.67
C THR A 137 -9.68 7.84 -38.71
N PRO A 138 -9.51 7.21 -39.90
CA PRO A 138 -10.50 7.33 -40.98
C PRO A 138 -11.64 6.33 -40.88
N CYS A 139 -11.63 5.41 -39.92
CA CYS A 139 -12.60 4.35 -39.74
C CYS A 139 -12.46 3.70 -38.36
N ASP A 140 -13.50 2.99 -37.94
CA ASP A 140 -13.61 2.30 -36.64
C ASP A 140 -13.14 0.84 -36.68
N THR A 141 -12.89 0.28 -37.88
CA THR A 141 -12.40 -1.07 -38.10
C THR A 141 -11.30 -1.08 -39.15
N VAL A 142 -10.45 -2.08 -39.11
CA VAL A 142 -9.39 -2.34 -40.08
C VAL A 142 -9.33 -3.83 -40.43
N THR A 143 -9.06 -4.16 -41.68
CA THR A 143 -8.67 -5.52 -42.07
C THR A 143 -7.16 -5.66 -41.94
N LEU A 144 -6.69 -6.55 -41.08
CA LEU A 144 -5.29 -6.84 -40.81
C LEU A 144 -5.10 -8.36 -40.71
N CYS A 145 -4.12 -8.93 -41.35
CA CYS A 145 -3.91 -10.38 -41.44
C CYS A 145 -5.19 -11.16 -41.84
N GLY A 146 -6.01 -10.59 -42.74
CA GLY A 146 -7.27 -11.18 -43.19
C GLY A 146 -8.42 -11.17 -42.17
N GLN A 147 -8.27 -10.50 -41.03
CA GLN A 147 -9.27 -10.35 -39.99
C GLN A 147 -9.77 -8.89 -39.93
N GLU A 148 -11.09 -8.69 -39.86
CA GLU A 148 -11.67 -7.38 -39.59
C GLU A 148 -11.76 -7.19 -38.07
N VAL A 149 -11.09 -6.13 -37.56
CA VAL A 149 -10.97 -5.88 -36.12
C VAL A 149 -11.20 -4.40 -35.77
N PRO A 150 -11.57 -4.08 -34.54
CA PRO A 150 -11.67 -2.70 -34.03
C PRO A 150 -10.36 -1.93 -34.21
N PHE A 151 -10.51 -0.64 -34.62
CA PHE A 151 -9.39 0.28 -34.82
C PHE A 151 -9.66 1.62 -34.12
N GLY A 152 -8.74 2.06 -33.25
CA GLY A 152 -8.88 3.27 -32.45
C GLY A 152 -8.59 3.03 -30.97
N ASN A 153 -8.88 4.03 -30.13
CA ASN A 153 -8.78 3.87 -28.69
C ASN A 153 -9.93 2.97 -28.17
N MET A 154 -9.60 2.03 -27.30
CA MET A 154 -10.57 1.07 -26.76
C MET A 154 -10.13 0.51 -25.40
N LEU A 155 -11.06 -0.12 -24.70
CA LEU A 155 -10.80 -0.92 -23.49
C LEU A 155 -10.96 -2.41 -23.83
N PHE A 156 -9.99 -3.21 -23.43
CA PHE A 156 -10.06 -4.67 -23.46
C PHE A 156 -10.57 -5.15 -22.11
N CYS A 157 -11.83 -5.63 -22.09
CA CYS A 157 -12.56 -6.00 -20.88
C CYS A 157 -12.47 -7.51 -20.67
N ALA A 158 -11.82 -7.94 -19.61
CA ALA A 158 -11.63 -9.34 -19.32
C ALA A 158 -12.83 -9.92 -18.55
N ASP A 159 -13.04 -11.22 -18.72
CA ASP A 159 -14.10 -12.00 -18.06
C ASP A 159 -13.97 -12.04 -16.52
N ASN A 160 -12.78 -11.85 -15.98
CA ASN A 160 -12.54 -11.69 -14.53
C ASN A 160 -12.81 -10.27 -13.99
N GLY A 161 -13.28 -9.36 -14.85
CA GLY A 161 -13.65 -7.99 -14.53
C GLY A 161 -12.53 -6.95 -14.69
N ALA A 162 -11.28 -7.37 -14.96
CA ALA A 162 -10.19 -6.42 -15.22
C ALA A 162 -10.34 -5.78 -16.61
N ALA A 163 -9.98 -4.50 -16.72
CA ALA A 163 -9.97 -3.77 -17.98
C ALA A 163 -8.59 -3.22 -18.30
N VAL A 164 -8.16 -3.37 -19.57
CA VAL A 164 -6.84 -2.97 -20.07
C VAL A 164 -6.99 -1.86 -21.10
N GLY A 165 -6.25 -0.77 -20.92
CA GLY A 165 -6.09 0.30 -21.90
C GLY A 165 -4.68 0.30 -22.47
N ILE A 166 -4.51 0.70 -23.74
CA ILE A 166 -3.22 0.74 -24.43
C ILE A 166 -2.94 2.17 -24.89
N GLU A 167 -1.74 2.65 -24.64
CA GLU A 167 -1.20 3.89 -25.19
C GLU A 167 0.23 3.67 -25.71
N LEU A 168 0.71 4.56 -26.57
CA LEU A 168 2.00 4.37 -27.23
C LEU A 168 2.95 5.55 -26.94
N CYS A 169 4.08 5.25 -26.33
CA CYS A 169 5.26 6.09 -26.16
C CYS A 169 4.94 7.56 -25.80
N GLU A 170 4.91 8.48 -26.77
CA GLU A 170 4.68 9.92 -26.60
C GLU A 170 3.36 10.21 -25.86
N ASP A 171 2.39 9.32 -25.99
CA ASP A 171 1.08 9.47 -25.34
C ASP A 171 1.19 9.67 -23.81
N MET A 172 2.20 9.09 -23.16
CA MET A 172 2.43 9.29 -21.72
C MET A 172 3.06 10.64 -21.35
N TRP A 173 3.68 11.34 -22.33
CA TRP A 173 4.43 12.57 -22.07
C TRP A 173 3.56 13.83 -22.18
N VAL A 174 2.41 13.73 -22.82
CA VAL A 174 1.48 14.84 -22.95
C VAL A 174 0.70 15.09 -21.67
N PRO A 175 0.27 16.35 -21.39
CA PRO A 175 -0.43 16.71 -20.14
C PRO A 175 -1.71 15.91 -19.89
N VAL A 176 -2.49 15.60 -20.93
CA VAL A 176 -3.69 14.75 -20.88
C VAL A 176 -3.43 13.55 -21.76
N SER A 177 -2.85 12.50 -21.14
CA SER A 177 -2.51 11.28 -21.85
C SER A 177 -3.75 10.44 -22.19
N PRO A 178 -3.74 9.71 -23.33
CA PRO A 178 -4.76 8.69 -23.59
C PRO A 178 -4.92 7.71 -22.44
N GLY A 179 -3.82 7.28 -21.79
CA GLY A 179 -3.85 6.41 -20.61
C GLY A 179 -4.63 7.01 -19.44
N THR A 180 -4.57 8.32 -19.21
CA THR A 180 -5.39 8.98 -18.20
C THR A 180 -6.87 8.90 -18.55
N VAL A 181 -7.24 9.17 -19.80
CA VAL A 181 -8.64 9.08 -20.26
C VAL A 181 -9.15 7.62 -20.18
N LEU A 182 -8.33 6.66 -20.61
CA LEU A 182 -8.65 5.23 -20.54
C LEU A 182 -8.86 4.77 -19.08
N ALA A 183 -8.01 5.22 -18.14
CA ALA A 183 -8.16 4.91 -16.71
C ALA A 183 -9.48 5.49 -16.16
N LEU A 184 -9.80 6.75 -16.48
CA LEU A 184 -11.07 7.37 -16.10
C LEU A 184 -12.29 6.70 -16.77
N SER A 185 -12.10 6.10 -17.95
CA SER A 185 -13.12 5.32 -18.67
C SER A 185 -13.27 3.89 -18.17
N GLY A 186 -12.42 3.48 -17.19
CA GLY A 186 -12.52 2.21 -16.48
C GLY A 186 -11.36 1.25 -16.65
N ALA A 187 -10.25 1.63 -17.33
CA ALA A 187 -9.07 0.75 -17.37
C ALA A 187 -8.44 0.61 -15.98
N ASP A 188 -8.17 -0.63 -15.57
CA ASP A 188 -7.46 -0.95 -14.33
C ASP A 188 -5.95 -1.04 -14.57
N ILE A 189 -5.58 -1.40 -15.79
CA ILE A 189 -4.19 -1.56 -16.22
C ILE A 189 -3.99 -0.77 -17.49
N ILE A 190 -2.98 0.11 -17.50
CA ILE A 190 -2.52 0.82 -18.69
C ILE A 190 -1.24 0.13 -19.19
N VAL A 191 -1.23 -0.23 -20.46
CA VAL A 191 -0.06 -0.73 -21.15
C VAL A 191 0.49 0.36 -22.05
N ASN A 192 1.74 0.74 -21.84
CA ASN A 192 2.45 1.66 -22.71
C ASN A 192 3.58 0.93 -23.44
N ILE A 193 3.45 0.79 -24.74
CA ILE A 193 4.52 0.29 -25.60
C ILE A 193 5.29 1.46 -26.20
N SER A 194 6.61 1.45 -26.03
CA SER A 194 7.47 2.60 -26.34
C SER A 194 8.66 2.24 -27.22
N ALA A 195 9.18 3.27 -27.88
CA ALA A 195 10.53 3.30 -28.43
C ALA A 195 11.19 4.62 -28.00
N SER A 196 11.51 4.70 -26.72
CA SER A 196 12.11 5.89 -26.11
C SER A 196 13.61 5.73 -25.99
N ASP A 197 14.35 6.64 -26.61
CA ASP A 197 15.81 6.68 -26.58
C ASP A 197 16.37 6.86 -25.17
N ALA A 198 17.65 6.51 -25.03
CA ALA A 198 18.38 6.62 -23.79
C ALA A 198 19.22 7.90 -23.76
N MET A 199 18.82 8.85 -22.92
CA MET A 199 19.62 10.02 -22.57
C MET A 199 19.91 10.04 -21.06
N ALA A 200 20.98 10.74 -20.67
CA ALA A 200 21.26 10.96 -19.25
C ALA A 200 20.06 11.63 -18.56
N THR A 201 19.68 11.16 -17.38
CA THR A 201 18.53 11.61 -16.56
C THR A 201 17.13 11.32 -17.10
N LYS A 202 16.94 11.07 -18.39
CA LYS A 202 15.62 10.78 -19.00
C LYS A 202 14.93 9.58 -18.37
N ASN A 203 15.69 8.58 -17.94
CA ASN A 203 15.12 7.40 -17.28
C ASN A 203 14.46 7.72 -15.93
N ASP A 204 15.07 8.59 -15.13
CA ASP A 204 14.54 8.95 -13.81
C ASP A 204 13.24 9.75 -13.97
N PHE A 205 13.20 10.64 -14.97
CA PHE A 205 11.98 11.36 -15.32
C PHE A 205 10.87 10.43 -15.82
N ARG A 206 11.21 9.44 -16.67
CA ARG A 206 10.27 8.41 -17.14
C ARG A 206 9.70 7.58 -16.01
N LEU A 207 10.54 7.11 -15.09
CA LEU A 207 10.07 6.38 -13.90
C LEU A 207 9.13 7.24 -13.06
N SER A 208 9.45 8.52 -12.87
CA SER A 208 8.58 9.45 -12.17
C SER A 208 7.21 9.62 -12.85
N LEU A 209 7.17 9.68 -14.19
CA LEU A 209 5.89 9.72 -14.94
C LEU A 209 5.08 8.44 -14.75
N ILE A 210 5.70 7.28 -14.82
CA ILE A 210 5.06 5.97 -14.61
C ILE A 210 4.47 5.90 -13.20
N GLU A 211 5.27 6.23 -12.18
CA GLU A 211 4.84 6.24 -10.77
C GLU A 211 3.68 7.21 -10.56
N GLN A 212 3.80 8.46 -11.01
CA GLN A 212 2.77 9.47 -10.84
C GLN A 212 1.48 9.13 -11.60
N THR A 213 1.57 8.59 -12.82
CA THR A 213 0.38 8.20 -13.58
C THR A 213 -0.34 7.05 -12.90
N SER A 214 0.39 6.00 -12.48
CA SER A 214 -0.19 4.88 -11.76
C SER A 214 -0.83 5.30 -10.42
N ALA A 215 -0.22 6.26 -9.72
CA ALA A 215 -0.74 6.80 -8.45
C ALA A 215 -2.02 7.63 -8.65
N ARG A 216 -1.99 8.61 -9.57
CA ARG A 216 -3.14 9.52 -9.80
C ARG A 216 -4.35 8.82 -10.40
N CYS A 217 -4.09 7.85 -11.29
CA CYS A 217 -5.13 7.09 -11.97
C CYS A 217 -5.56 5.85 -11.19
N TYR A 218 -4.93 5.54 -10.05
CA TYR A 218 -5.16 4.31 -9.29
C TYR A 218 -5.19 3.09 -10.22
N CYS A 219 -4.12 2.90 -10.99
CA CYS A 219 -4.03 1.83 -11.98
C CYS A 219 -2.68 1.08 -11.90
N GLY A 220 -2.66 -0.11 -12.48
CA GLY A 220 -1.42 -0.75 -12.89
C GLY A 220 -0.86 -0.08 -14.14
N TYR A 221 0.44 0.01 -14.27
CA TYR A 221 1.09 0.58 -15.44
C TYR A 221 2.21 -0.35 -15.93
N VAL A 222 2.05 -0.87 -17.16
CA VAL A 222 2.99 -1.81 -17.78
C VAL A 222 3.71 -1.08 -18.91
N TYR A 223 4.98 -0.86 -18.75
CA TYR A 223 5.83 -0.14 -19.71
C TYR A 223 6.85 -1.08 -20.35
N SER A 224 6.86 -1.14 -21.69
CA SER A 224 7.84 -1.89 -22.46
C SER A 224 8.44 -1.00 -23.55
N SER A 225 9.77 -0.90 -23.62
CA SER A 225 10.46 -0.01 -24.57
C SER A 225 11.50 -0.72 -25.41
N ALA A 226 11.71 -0.23 -26.64
CA ALA A 226 12.71 -0.69 -27.56
C ALA A 226 14.12 -0.77 -26.97
N GLY A 227 14.87 -1.76 -27.39
CA GLY A 227 16.19 -2.11 -26.85
C GLY A 227 17.34 -1.92 -27.83
N ILE A 228 18.48 -2.45 -27.47
CA ILE A 228 19.76 -2.25 -28.14
C ILE A 228 19.87 -2.90 -29.52
N GLY A 229 18.81 -3.50 -30.05
CA GLY A 229 18.75 -4.00 -31.43
C GLY A 229 18.40 -2.93 -32.46
N GLU A 230 17.96 -1.77 -32.02
CA GLU A 230 17.67 -0.62 -32.89
C GLU A 230 18.94 0.00 -33.48
N SER A 231 18.78 0.79 -34.55
CA SER A 231 19.92 1.49 -35.18
C SER A 231 20.55 2.49 -34.22
N THR A 232 21.87 2.57 -34.25
CA THR A 232 22.66 3.48 -33.42
C THR A 232 23.25 4.63 -34.24
N THR A 233 22.60 5.03 -35.34
CA THR A 233 23.06 6.15 -36.16
C THR A 233 23.25 7.41 -35.31
N ASP A 234 22.21 7.80 -34.56
CA ASP A 234 22.26 8.96 -33.64
C ASP A 234 21.76 8.63 -32.23
N LEU A 235 20.95 7.59 -32.09
CA LEU A 235 20.24 7.27 -30.85
C LEU A 235 20.65 5.89 -30.31
N VAL A 236 20.48 5.70 -29.02
CA VAL A 236 20.61 4.41 -28.36
C VAL A 236 19.34 4.12 -27.59
N PHE A 237 18.87 2.87 -27.64
CA PHE A 237 17.66 2.42 -26.92
C PHE A 237 18.05 1.44 -25.83
N SER A 238 17.47 1.62 -24.65
CA SER A 238 17.93 0.91 -23.45
C SER A 238 17.16 -0.36 -23.11
N GLY A 239 16.03 -0.63 -23.75
CA GLY A 239 15.19 -1.79 -23.45
C GLY A 239 14.58 -1.75 -22.05
N ALA A 240 14.14 -0.57 -21.61
CA ALA A 240 13.52 -0.43 -20.31
C ALA A 240 12.16 -1.13 -20.25
N CYS A 241 12.00 -2.05 -19.30
CA CYS A 241 10.75 -2.71 -18.94
C CYS A 241 10.43 -2.38 -17.48
N THR A 242 9.21 -1.89 -17.21
CA THR A 242 8.80 -1.48 -15.86
C THR A 242 7.34 -1.80 -15.64
N ILE A 243 7.01 -2.33 -14.47
CA ILE A 243 5.63 -2.54 -14.03
C ILE A 243 5.43 -1.80 -12.72
N ALA A 244 4.39 -0.96 -12.66
CA ALA A 244 4.06 -0.16 -11.49
C ALA A 244 2.60 -0.34 -11.09
N GLU A 245 2.29 -0.07 -9.82
CA GLU A 245 0.94 -0.09 -9.25
C GLU A 245 0.82 1.02 -8.22
N ASN A 246 -0.15 1.90 -8.41
CA ASN A 246 -0.48 2.95 -7.44
C ASN A 246 0.75 3.72 -6.90
N GLY A 247 1.65 4.13 -7.77
CA GLY A 247 2.84 4.91 -7.44
C GLY A 247 4.05 4.10 -6.96
N GLY A 248 3.96 2.78 -6.88
CA GLY A 248 5.08 1.91 -6.54
C GLY A 248 5.56 1.09 -7.72
N ILE A 249 6.87 1.01 -7.94
CA ILE A 249 7.46 0.09 -8.91
C ILE A 249 7.43 -1.32 -8.34
N LEU A 250 6.74 -2.23 -9.04
CA LEU A 250 6.67 -3.66 -8.68
C LEU A 250 7.84 -4.45 -9.25
N ALA A 251 8.20 -4.18 -10.52
CA ALA A 251 9.30 -4.83 -11.20
C ALA A 251 9.92 -3.91 -12.27
N ARG A 252 11.20 -4.02 -12.46
CA ARG A 252 11.95 -3.39 -13.57
C ARG A 252 13.17 -4.21 -13.91
N ASN A 253 13.59 -4.16 -15.19
CA ASN A 253 14.82 -4.82 -15.62
C ASN A 253 16.06 -3.92 -15.45
N GLU A 254 17.22 -4.52 -15.60
CA GLU A 254 18.45 -3.83 -15.90
C GLU A 254 18.42 -3.37 -17.37
N ARG A 255 18.72 -2.12 -17.60
CA ARG A 255 18.73 -1.56 -18.96
C ARG A 255 19.95 -2.03 -19.75
N PHE A 256 19.87 -1.95 -21.08
CA PHE A 256 20.95 -2.30 -22.04
C PHE A 256 21.25 -3.80 -22.11
N GLU A 257 20.30 -4.65 -21.80
CA GLU A 257 20.41 -6.10 -21.96
C GLU A 257 20.45 -6.49 -23.44
N ARG A 258 21.43 -7.35 -23.83
CA ARG A 258 21.71 -7.66 -25.25
C ARG A 258 20.85 -8.80 -25.81
N ASN A 259 20.34 -9.67 -24.96
CA ASN A 259 19.65 -10.90 -25.38
C ASN A 259 18.12 -10.83 -25.24
N GLY A 260 17.60 -9.63 -25.00
CA GLY A 260 16.20 -9.42 -24.63
C GLY A 260 16.00 -9.48 -23.12
N ALA A 261 14.91 -8.87 -22.66
CA ALA A 261 14.51 -8.79 -21.26
C ALA A 261 13.04 -9.12 -21.08
N ALA A 262 12.68 -9.63 -19.93
CA ALA A 262 11.29 -9.75 -19.49
C ALA A 262 11.22 -9.51 -17.98
N VAL A 263 10.25 -8.71 -17.54
CA VAL A 263 9.92 -8.53 -16.13
C VAL A 263 8.46 -8.88 -15.90
N TYR A 264 8.17 -9.37 -14.70
CA TYR A 264 6.86 -9.88 -14.33
C TYR A 264 6.39 -9.24 -13.03
N ALA A 265 5.09 -8.97 -12.92
CA ALA A 265 4.47 -8.62 -11.65
C ALA A 265 2.97 -8.93 -11.67
N CYS A 266 2.43 -9.23 -10.50
CA CYS A 266 1.00 -9.34 -10.26
C CYS A 266 0.44 -7.99 -9.80
N ILE A 267 -0.46 -7.40 -10.58
CA ILE A 267 -1.17 -6.15 -10.24
C ILE A 267 -2.42 -6.51 -9.45
N ASP A 268 -2.65 -5.83 -8.33
CA ASP A 268 -3.81 -6.03 -7.46
C ASP A 268 -4.97 -5.11 -7.87
N VAL A 269 -5.80 -5.56 -8.81
CA VAL A 269 -6.95 -4.81 -9.34
C VAL A 269 -7.96 -4.49 -8.23
N LYS A 270 -8.23 -5.43 -7.32
CA LYS A 270 -9.19 -5.21 -6.22
C LYS A 270 -8.72 -4.13 -5.24
N LYS A 271 -7.43 -4.04 -4.98
CA LYS A 271 -6.85 -2.94 -4.21
C LYS A 271 -7.03 -1.60 -4.93
N LEU A 272 -6.80 -1.56 -6.24
CA LEU A 272 -6.98 -0.35 -7.05
C LEU A 272 -8.44 0.10 -7.07
N GLU A 273 -9.40 -0.82 -7.24
CA GLU A 273 -10.83 -0.54 -7.14
C GLU A 273 -11.22 0.04 -5.77
N ALA A 274 -10.67 -0.52 -4.68
CA ALA A 274 -10.94 -0.02 -3.33
C ALA A 274 -10.42 1.41 -3.14
N LEU A 275 -9.25 1.73 -3.65
CA LEU A 275 -8.68 3.08 -3.62
C LEU A 275 -9.53 4.07 -4.42
N ARG A 276 -10.01 3.68 -5.62
CA ARG A 276 -10.91 4.49 -6.44
C ARG A 276 -12.22 4.80 -5.72
N ARG A 277 -12.84 3.81 -5.06
CA ARG A 277 -14.08 4.01 -4.29
C ARG A 277 -13.93 4.97 -3.12
N ASN A 278 -12.74 5.04 -2.53
CA ASN A 278 -12.45 5.87 -1.36
C ASN A 278 -11.78 7.21 -1.72
N SER A 279 -11.92 7.66 -2.96
CA SER A 279 -11.33 8.91 -3.47
C SER A 279 -12.31 9.64 -4.39
N GLU A 280 -11.92 10.83 -4.84
CA GLU A 280 -12.66 11.62 -5.84
C GLU A 280 -12.54 11.08 -7.28
N PHE A 281 -12.05 9.85 -7.46
CA PHE A 281 -11.77 9.27 -8.78
C PHE A 281 -13.02 9.23 -9.64
N TYR A 282 -14.14 8.71 -9.12
CA TYR A 282 -15.38 8.58 -9.89
C TYR A 282 -16.05 9.91 -10.21
N ASP A 283 -15.86 10.94 -9.38
CA ASP A 283 -16.33 12.31 -9.69
C ASP A 283 -15.54 12.91 -10.85
N ASN A 284 -14.24 12.65 -10.93
CA ASN A 284 -13.43 13.01 -12.09
C ASN A 284 -13.81 12.18 -13.33
N ALA A 285 -14.00 10.88 -13.17
CA ALA A 285 -14.43 9.99 -14.27
C ALA A 285 -15.76 10.44 -14.87
N ALA A 286 -16.73 10.85 -14.05
CA ALA A 286 -18.02 11.35 -14.52
C ALA A 286 -17.90 12.57 -15.45
N ARG A 287 -16.82 13.34 -15.35
CA ARG A 287 -16.57 14.58 -16.12
C ARG A 287 -15.67 14.38 -17.34
N TYR A 288 -14.66 13.52 -17.22
CA TYR A 288 -13.55 13.43 -18.17
C TYR A 288 -13.37 12.06 -18.81
N ALA A 289 -14.13 11.05 -18.40
CA ALA A 289 -14.14 9.76 -19.08
C ALA A 289 -14.71 9.90 -20.50
N ASP A 290 -14.15 9.16 -21.43
CA ASP A 290 -14.78 8.96 -22.73
C ASP A 290 -15.95 7.97 -22.58
N ARG A 291 -17.18 8.48 -22.68
CA ARG A 291 -18.39 7.67 -22.51
C ARG A 291 -18.68 6.75 -23.69
N ASP A 292 -18.14 7.10 -24.84
CA ASP A 292 -18.32 6.36 -26.09
C ASP A 292 -17.15 5.39 -26.38
N ILE A 293 -16.22 5.26 -25.39
CA ILE A 293 -15.07 4.39 -25.53
C ILE A 293 -15.53 2.94 -25.86
N ARG A 294 -14.98 2.43 -26.96
CA ARG A 294 -15.27 1.05 -27.37
C ARG A 294 -14.77 0.06 -26.31
N ARG A 295 -15.60 -0.95 -26.02
CA ARG A 295 -15.25 -2.08 -25.17
C ARG A 295 -15.14 -3.34 -26.00
N VAL A 296 -14.04 -4.06 -25.85
CA VAL A 296 -13.76 -5.32 -26.55
C VAL A 296 -13.62 -6.40 -25.49
N ASP A 297 -14.48 -7.41 -25.55
CA ASP A 297 -14.45 -8.52 -24.62
C ASP A 297 -13.26 -9.44 -24.92
N ILE A 298 -12.52 -9.78 -23.88
CA ILE A 298 -11.40 -10.73 -23.89
C ILE A 298 -11.56 -11.75 -22.77
N THR A 299 -10.82 -12.85 -22.87
CA THR A 299 -10.76 -13.87 -21.81
C THR A 299 -9.31 -13.97 -21.33
N LEU A 300 -9.08 -13.84 -20.03
CA LEU A 300 -7.75 -14.05 -19.46
C LEU A 300 -7.60 -15.48 -18.93
N PRO A 301 -6.42 -16.12 -19.08
CA PRO A 301 -6.14 -17.41 -18.46
C PRO A 301 -6.36 -17.36 -16.95
N GLU A 302 -6.79 -18.48 -16.36
CA GLU A 302 -6.90 -18.57 -14.90
C GLU A 302 -5.50 -18.39 -14.25
N LEU A 303 -5.37 -17.45 -13.32
CA LEU A 303 -4.17 -17.26 -12.53
C LEU A 303 -4.18 -18.22 -11.33
N LYS A 304 -3.21 -19.12 -11.27
CA LYS A 304 -3.06 -20.03 -10.14
C LYS A 304 -2.44 -19.31 -8.95
N GLU A 305 -2.84 -19.71 -7.76
CA GLU A 305 -2.28 -19.14 -6.53
C GLU A 305 -0.73 -19.27 -6.47
N SER A 306 -0.17 -20.36 -7.00
CA SER A 306 1.28 -20.58 -7.12
C SER A 306 1.98 -19.55 -8.01
N ASP A 307 1.26 -18.97 -8.98
CA ASP A 307 1.81 -18.07 -9.99
C ASP A 307 1.73 -16.60 -9.56
N ILE A 308 1.08 -16.33 -8.42
CA ILE A 308 1.06 -14.99 -7.80
C ILE A 308 2.42 -14.79 -7.09
N ASP A 309 3.39 -14.22 -7.79
CA ASP A 309 4.77 -13.97 -7.32
C ASP A 309 4.92 -12.63 -6.59
N ARG A 310 3.93 -12.28 -5.76
CA ARG A 310 3.92 -11.00 -5.04
C ARG A 310 4.42 -11.16 -3.62
N ASN A 311 5.36 -10.31 -3.23
CA ASN A 311 5.81 -10.18 -1.85
C ASN A 311 4.91 -9.19 -1.10
N PHE A 312 4.56 -9.55 0.13
CA PHE A 312 3.80 -8.70 1.05
C PHE A 312 4.69 -8.34 2.24
N ASP A 313 4.76 -7.05 2.55
CA ASP A 313 5.50 -6.59 3.72
C ASP A 313 4.77 -7.03 4.99
N ALA A 314 5.43 -7.79 5.84
CA ALA A 314 4.88 -8.23 7.13
C ALA A 314 4.59 -7.05 8.08
N HIS A 315 5.29 -5.93 7.91
CA HIS A 315 5.15 -4.74 8.74
C HIS A 315 4.73 -3.50 7.90
N PRO A 316 3.52 -3.47 7.33
CA PRO A 316 3.12 -2.47 6.32
C PRO A 316 3.09 -1.02 6.85
N PHE A 317 3.07 -0.83 8.15
CA PHE A 317 3.18 0.49 8.79
C PHE A 317 4.62 1.00 8.93
N VAL A 318 5.60 0.12 8.81
CA VAL A 318 7.02 0.40 9.09
C VAL A 318 7.85 0.22 7.84
N PRO A 319 8.44 1.28 7.25
CA PRO A 319 9.32 1.14 6.10
C PRO A 319 10.52 0.23 6.39
N SER A 320 10.83 -0.67 5.47
CA SER A 320 12.00 -1.56 5.56
C SER A 320 13.32 -0.79 5.42
N ASP A 321 13.37 0.25 4.58
CA ASP A 321 14.54 1.13 4.45
C ASP A 321 14.72 1.98 5.71
N GLU A 322 15.91 1.93 6.31
CA GLU A 322 16.21 2.60 7.58
C GLU A 322 16.13 4.13 7.47
N LYS A 323 16.63 4.71 6.39
CA LYS A 323 16.61 6.18 6.19
C LYS A 323 15.17 6.68 6.04
N VAL A 324 14.37 5.98 5.25
CA VAL A 324 12.94 6.29 5.06
C VAL A 324 12.19 6.11 6.39
N ARG A 325 12.48 5.05 7.13
CA ARG A 325 11.87 4.77 8.44
C ARG A 325 12.18 5.87 9.45
N ARG A 326 13.46 6.32 9.59
CA ARG A 326 13.84 7.42 10.48
C ARG A 326 13.14 8.73 10.12
N ALA A 327 13.10 9.08 8.83
CA ALA A 327 12.39 10.29 8.37
C ALA A 327 10.89 10.22 8.71
N ARG A 328 10.25 9.07 8.52
CA ARG A 328 8.84 8.85 8.86
C ARG A 328 8.59 8.89 10.36
N CYS A 329 9.46 8.30 11.18
CA CYS A 329 9.37 8.40 12.64
C CYS A 329 9.45 9.85 13.10
N ALA A 330 10.39 10.63 12.57
CA ALA A 330 10.52 12.06 12.88
C ALA A 330 9.24 12.83 12.52
N GLU A 331 8.66 12.58 11.35
CA GLU A 331 7.43 13.22 10.90
C GLU A 331 6.23 12.86 11.79
N ILE A 332 6.03 11.59 12.09
CA ILE A 332 4.94 11.12 12.96
C ILE A 332 5.06 11.74 14.36
N PHE A 333 6.25 11.70 14.94
CA PHE A 333 6.50 12.29 16.26
C PHE A 333 6.23 13.80 16.29
N ASN A 334 6.56 14.53 15.21
CA ASN A 334 6.23 15.94 15.06
C ASN A 334 4.71 16.18 14.96
N ILE A 335 3.98 15.34 14.20
CA ILE A 335 2.51 15.44 14.08
C ILE A 335 1.85 15.23 15.45
N GLN A 336 2.28 14.21 16.21
CA GLN A 336 1.77 13.95 17.56
C GLN A 336 2.00 15.13 18.49
N ALA A 337 3.24 15.65 18.54
CA ALA A 337 3.63 16.75 19.41
C ALA A 337 2.92 18.07 19.04
N ALA A 338 2.81 18.39 17.75
CA ALA A 338 2.10 19.57 17.27
C ALA A 338 0.60 19.51 17.59
N GLY A 339 -0.02 18.33 17.44
CA GLY A 339 -1.43 18.12 17.78
C GLY A 339 -1.71 18.36 19.27
N LEU A 340 -0.86 17.80 20.15
CA LEU A 340 -0.96 18.01 21.59
C LEU A 340 -0.69 19.47 21.98
N ALA A 341 0.35 20.08 21.43
CA ALA A 341 0.68 21.48 21.67
C ALA A 341 -0.48 22.41 21.30
N LYS A 342 -1.07 22.22 20.12
CA LYS A 342 -2.25 23.00 19.70
C LYS A 342 -3.44 22.83 20.64
N ARG A 343 -3.69 21.61 21.13
CA ARG A 343 -4.78 21.36 22.08
C ARG A 343 -4.55 22.10 23.41
N ILE A 344 -3.34 22.02 23.97
CA ILE A 344 -2.96 22.69 25.22
C ILE A 344 -3.06 24.22 25.05
N GLU A 345 -2.53 24.77 23.97
CA GLU A 345 -2.60 26.20 23.65
C GLU A 345 -4.07 26.68 23.56
N HIS A 346 -4.92 25.93 22.82
CA HIS A 346 -6.31 26.32 22.58
C HIS A 346 -7.14 26.41 23.86
N ILE A 347 -6.97 25.43 24.76
CA ILE A 347 -7.73 25.40 26.02
C ILE A 347 -7.13 26.31 27.10
N GLY A 348 -5.98 26.92 26.85
CA GLY A 348 -5.29 27.83 27.76
C GLY A 348 -4.69 27.18 29.01
N LEU A 349 -4.57 25.85 29.04
CA LEU A 349 -3.95 25.11 30.14
C LEU A 349 -2.43 25.11 29.97
N LYS A 350 -1.73 24.95 31.09
CA LYS A 350 -0.25 24.94 31.11
C LYS A 350 0.32 23.65 31.72
N LYS A 351 -0.55 22.72 32.07
CA LYS A 351 -0.19 21.45 32.69
C LYS A 351 -0.79 20.28 31.93
N ALA A 352 -0.13 19.14 31.98
CA ALA A 352 -0.61 17.85 31.49
C ALA A 352 -0.49 16.78 32.56
N VAL A 353 -1.45 15.85 32.62
CA VAL A 353 -1.40 14.66 33.45
C VAL A 353 -1.25 13.44 32.55
N ILE A 354 -0.38 12.51 32.92
CA ILE A 354 -0.12 11.26 32.21
C ILE A 354 -0.03 10.11 33.19
N GLY A 355 -0.78 9.03 32.95
CA GLY A 355 -0.55 7.77 33.65
C GLY A 355 0.70 7.08 33.10
N ILE A 356 1.70 6.87 33.94
CA ILE A 356 2.97 6.25 33.54
C ILE A 356 3.09 4.85 34.14
N SER A 357 2.97 3.82 33.28
CA SER A 357 3.10 2.41 33.68
C SER A 357 4.52 1.88 33.59
N GLY A 358 5.40 2.56 32.86
CA GLY A 358 6.71 2.04 32.48
C GLY A 358 6.70 1.16 31.22
N GLY A 359 5.54 1.06 30.54
CA GLY A 359 5.40 0.40 29.25
C GLY A 359 5.57 1.36 28.06
N LEU A 360 5.65 0.78 26.84
CA LEU A 360 5.94 1.50 25.59
C LEU A 360 4.98 2.65 25.30
N ASP A 361 3.68 2.44 25.46
CA ASP A 361 2.65 3.42 25.07
C ASP A 361 2.68 4.65 25.96
N SER A 362 2.82 4.45 27.27
CA SER A 362 2.95 5.54 28.23
C SER A 362 4.31 6.26 28.07
N ALA A 363 5.37 5.54 27.71
CA ALA A 363 6.65 6.13 27.41
C ALA A 363 6.56 7.05 26.16
N LEU A 364 5.96 6.57 25.07
CA LEU A 364 5.75 7.37 23.86
C LEU A 364 4.89 8.61 24.15
N ALA A 365 3.80 8.46 24.91
CA ALA A 365 2.93 9.58 25.26
C ALA A 365 3.67 10.66 26.08
N LEU A 366 4.55 10.24 27.01
CA LEU A 366 5.39 11.17 27.78
C LEU A 366 6.42 11.89 26.90
N LEU A 367 7.06 11.17 25.96
CA LEU A 367 8.00 11.77 25.00
C LEU A 367 7.31 12.79 24.09
N VAL A 368 6.08 12.49 23.64
CA VAL A 368 5.26 13.42 22.86
C VAL A 368 4.89 14.66 23.68
N ALA A 369 4.54 14.49 24.97
CA ALA A 369 4.25 15.60 25.86
C ALA A 369 5.51 16.45 26.14
N ASP A 370 6.65 15.81 26.35
CA ASP A 370 7.94 16.49 26.49
C ASP A 370 8.21 17.43 25.30
N LYS A 371 8.08 16.92 24.07
CA LYS A 371 8.27 17.70 22.85
C LYS A 371 7.20 18.79 22.67
N ALA A 372 5.95 18.51 23.01
CA ALA A 372 4.88 19.51 22.94
C ALA A 372 5.12 20.68 23.90
N PHE A 373 5.66 20.40 25.08
CA PHE A 373 6.03 21.42 26.07
C PHE A 373 7.24 22.26 25.59
N ASP A 374 8.20 21.64 24.89
CA ASP A 374 9.27 22.41 24.23
C ASP A 374 8.71 23.38 23.19
N LEU A 375 7.77 22.93 22.34
CA LEU A 375 7.12 23.76 21.32
C LEU A 375 6.37 24.96 21.93
N LEU A 376 5.81 24.79 23.13
CA LEU A 376 5.07 25.83 23.85
C LEU A 376 5.92 26.64 24.82
N ALA A 377 7.21 26.34 24.93
CA ALA A 377 8.11 26.90 25.93
C ALA A 377 7.57 26.81 27.37
N LEU A 378 6.92 25.68 27.69
CA LEU A 378 6.38 25.40 29.02
C LEU A 378 7.40 24.60 29.86
N PRO A 379 7.45 24.85 31.19
CA PRO A 379 8.30 24.09 32.09
C PRO A 379 7.94 22.60 32.13
N LYS A 380 8.95 21.71 32.16
CA LYS A 380 8.74 20.24 32.20
C LYS A 380 8.10 19.75 33.48
N GLU A 381 8.32 20.41 34.60
CA GLU A 381 7.65 20.15 35.88
C GLU A 381 6.12 20.33 35.83
N ASN A 382 5.61 20.95 34.78
CA ASN A 382 4.18 21.05 34.50
C ASN A 382 3.60 19.77 33.86
N ILE A 383 4.45 18.82 33.47
CA ILE A 383 4.03 17.46 33.10
C ILE A 383 3.96 16.63 34.39
N ILE A 384 2.77 16.21 34.77
CA ILE A 384 2.51 15.44 36.00
C ILE A 384 2.34 13.97 35.60
N CYS A 385 3.38 13.19 35.84
CA CYS A 385 3.37 11.74 35.66
C CYS A 385 2.85 11.06 36.92
N ILE A 386 1.88 10.15 36.79
CA ILE A 386 1.34 9.40 37.93
C ILE A 386 1.57 7.91 37.70
N THR A 387 2.36 7.29 38.56
CA THR A 387 2.45 5.84 38.64
C THR A 387 1.49 5.31 39.69
N MET A 388 0.74 4.28 39.34
CA MET A 388 -0.36 3.75 40.17
C MET A 388 -0.20 2.23 40.30
N PRO A 389 0.71 1.78 41.18
CA PRO A 389 0.90 0.35 41.41
C PRO A 389 -0.39 -0.29 41.92
N GLY A 390 -0.76 -1.41 41.30
CA GLY A 390 -1.86 -2.28 41.65
C GLY A 390 -1.35 -3.68 41.98
N PHE A 391 -2.25 -4.69 41.94
CA PHE A 391 -1.91 -6.06 42.31
C PHE A 391 -0.93 -6.75 41.38
N GLY A 392 -0.85 -6.31 40.10
CA GLY A 392 0.01 -6.90 39.07
C GLY A 392 1.30 -6.13 38.77
N THR A 393 1.54 -4.97 39.39
CA THR A 393 2.66 -4.10 39.08
C THR A 393 3.98 -4.69 39.53
N THR A 394 4.97 -4.76 38.60
CA THR A 394 6.31 -5.29 38.89
C THR A 394 7.27 -4.18 39.35
N LYS A 395 8.32 -4.57 40.10
CA LYS A 395 9.37 -3.61 40.52
C LYS A 395 10.11 -2.99 39.34
N ARG A 396 10.27 -3.74 38.25
CA ARG A 396 10.99 -3.31 37.05
C ARG A 396 10.25 -2.19 36.32
N THR A 397 8.99 -2.38 36.02
CA THR A 397 8.17 -1.38 35.31
C THR A 397 8.02 -0.09 36.13
N LYS A 398 7.86 -0.21 37.45
CA LYS A 398 7.88 0.95 38.35
C LYS A 398 9.21 1.71 38.29
N SER A 399 10.36 1.01 38.28
CA SER A 399 11.68 1.63 38.16
C SER A 399 11.87 2.38 36.83
N SER A 400 11.44 1.77 35.72
CA SER A 400 11.50 2.40 34.40
C SER A 400 10.64 3.67 34.32
N ALA A 401 9.43 3.65 34.88
CA ALA A 401 8.57 4.83 34.96
C ALA A 401 9.21 5.99 35.75
N VAL A 402 9.82 5.68 36.90
CA VAL A 402 10.54 6.68 37.73
C VAL A 402 11.69 7.28 36.95
N THR A 403 12.61 6.43 36.44
CA THR A 403 13.81 6.89 35.72
C THR A 403 13.45 7.70 34.47
N LEU A 404 12.44 7.28 33.70
CA LEU A 404 12.00 8.00 32.51
C LEU A 404 11.48 9.39 32.88
N THR A 405 10.65 9.50 33.91
CA THR A 405 10.08 10.78 34.38
C THR A 405 11.19 11.74 34.85
N GLU A 406 12.18 11.23 35.60
CA GLU A 406 13.34 12.00 36.05
C GLU A 406 14.19 12.52 34.89
N CYS A 407 14.43 11.68 33.87
CA CYS A 407 15.22 12.08 32.70
C CYS A 407 14.57 13.23 31.92
N ILE A 408 13.25 13.32 31.92
CA ILE A 408 12.49 14.40 31.27
C ILE A 408 12.41 15.65 32.15
N GLY A 409 12.56 15.52 33.46
CA GLY A 409 12.37 16.59 34.41
C GLY A 409 10.89 16.85 34.73
N ALA A 410 10.04 15.87 34.50
CA ALA A 410 8.60 15.92 34.83
C ALA A 410 8.35 15.64 36.32
N GLN A 411 7.20 16.06 36.83
CA GLN A 411 6.79 15.77 38.21
C GLN A 411 6.29 14.33 38.30
N LEU A 412 6.79 13.56 39.28
CA LEU A 412 6.31 12.18 39.54
C LEU A 412 5.44 12.15 40.79
N ARG A 413 4.32 11.43 40.68
CA ARG A 413 3.45 11.06 41.83
C ARG A 413 3.28 9.54 41.86
N ASP A 414 3.39 8.95 43.05
CA ASP A 414 3.21 7.51 43.29
C ASP A 414 1.96 7.31 44.14
N ILE A 415 0.93 6.68 43.59
CA ILE A 415 -0.37 6.49 44.27
C ILE A 415 -0.71 5.00 44.25
N ASP A 416 -0.66 4.35 45.43
CA ASP A 416 -1.07 2.95 45.59
C ASP A 416 -2.57 2.82 45.46
N ILE A 417 -3.05 2.07 44.45
CA ILE A 417 -4.49 1.85 44.21
C ILE A 417 -5.04 0.60 44.90
N VAL A 418 -4.19 -0.23 45.51
CA VAL A 418 -4.61 -1.48 46.17
C VAL A 418 -5.69 -1.25 47.24
N PRO A 419 -5.58 -0.24 48.14
CA PRO A 419 -6.62 0.00 49.16
C PRO A 419 -7.97 0.37 48.54
N ALA A 420 -8.00 1.26 47.55
CA ALA A 420 -9.21 1.70 46.86
C ALA A 420 -9.88 0.55 46.09
N CYS A 421 -9.11 -0.20 45.32
CA CYS A 421 -9.60 -1.37 44.60
C CYS A 421 -10.13 -2.45 45.55
N THR A 422 -9.46 -2.69 46.67
CA THR A 422 -9.91 -3.65 47.69
C THR A 422 -11.27 -3.24 48.30
N GLN A 423 -11.43 -1.95 48.62
CA GLN A 423 -12.70 -1.44 49.15
C GLN A 423 -13.80 -1.55 48.10
N HIS A 424 -13.51 -1.13 46.83
CA HIS A 424 -14.48 -1.22 45.74
C HIS A 424 -14.95 -2.66 45.47
N MET A 425 -14.04 -3.64 45.47
CA MET A 425 -14.41 -5.05 45.32
C MET A 425 -15.32 -5.55 46.44
N ARG A 426 -15.06 -5.13 47.70
CA ARG A 426 -15.96 -5.43 48.84
C ARG A 426 -17.33 -4.82 48.64
N ASP A 427 -17.42 -3.57 48.22
CA ASP A 427 -18.66 -2.84 48.03
C ASP A 427 -19.58 -3.49 46.97
N ILE A 428 -18.98 -4.05 45.91
CA ILE A 428 -19.71 -4.78 44.84
C ILE A 428 -19.87 -6.28 45.15
N GLY A 429 -19.36 -6.78 46.28
CA GLY A 429 -19.45 -8.19 46.67
C GLY A 429 -18.61 -9.14 45.82
N HIS A 430 -17.52 -8.66 45.18
CA HIS A 430 -16.62 -9.49 44.37
C HIS A 430 -15.59 -10.20 45.26
N ASP A 431 -15.43 -11.51 45.06
CA ASP A 431 -14.40 -12.30 45.72
C ASP A 431 -13.03 -12.05 45.08
N MET A 432 -12.10 -11.47 45.82
CA MET A 432 -10.75 -11.12 45.36
C MET A 432 -9.89 -12.33 44.96
N SER A 433 -10.30 -13.55 45.30
CA SER A 433 -9.63 -14.78 44.84
C SER A 433 -9.98 -15.12 43.38
N ILE A 434 -11.04 -14.52 42.83
CA ILE A 434 -11.48 -14.71 41.45
C ILE A 434 -10.80 -13.67 40.57
N LEU A 435 -9.79 -14.13 39.80
CA LEU A 435 -8.99 -13.28 38.89
C LEU A 435 -9.66 -13.17 37.52
N ASP A 436 -10.85 -12.60 37.46
CA ASP A 436 -11.67 -12.43 36.26
C ASP A 436 -11.59 -11.00 35.68
N VAL A 437 -12.39 -10.73 34.67
CA VAL A 437 -12.50 -9.42 34.02
C VAL A 437 -12.94 -8.31 35.00
N THR A 438 -13.68 -8.63 36.04
CA THR A 438 -14.08 -7.66 37.08
C THR A 438 -12.88 -7.22 37.90
N TYR A 439 -12.05 -8.18 38.31
CA TYR A 439 -10.80 -7.94 39.02
C TYR A 439 -9.83 -7.03 38.24
N GLU A 440 -9.70 -7.25 36.91
CA GLU A 440 -8.86 -6.42 36.02
C GLU A 440 -9.48 -5.02 35.87
N ASN A 441 -10.77 -4.95 35.54
CA ASN A 441 -11.45 -3.70 35.22
C ASN A 441 -11.56 -2.73 36.39
N VAL A 442 -11.68 -3.22 37.65
CA VAL A 442 -11.67 -2.37 38.84
C VAL A 442 -10.37 -1.59 38.93
N GLN A 443 -9.22 -2.24 38.73
CA GLN A 443 -7.91 -1.58 38.75
C GLN A 443 -7.75 -0.55 37.63
N ALA A 444 -8.19 -0.89 36.41
CA ALA A 444 -8.09 0.00 35.25
C ALA A 444 -8.94 1.27 35.45
N ARG A 445 -10.19 1.12 35.98
CA ARG A 445 -11.07 2.28 36.22
C ARG A 445 -10.59 3.15 37.38
N GLU A 446 -10.06 2.56 38.44
CA GLU A 446 -9.47 3.32 39.54
C GLU A 446 -8.32 4.21 39.08
N ARG A 447 -7.42 3.68 38.20
CA ARG A 447 -6.36 4.48 37.61
C ARG A 447 -6.91 5.66 36.79
N THR A 448 -7.93 5.43 35.99
CA THR A 448 -8.52 6.48 35.15
C THR A 448 -9.24 7.52 36.00
N GLN A 449 -9.95 7.13 37.05
CA GLN A 449 -10.59 8.06 37.97
C GLN A 449 -9.57 8.99 38.63
N ILE A 450 -8.49 8.44 39.17
CA ILE A 450 -7.40 9.22 39.76
C ILE A 450 -6.79 10.21 38.77
N LEU A 451 -6.56 9.77 37.55
CA LEU A 451 -5.98 10.63 36.50
C LEU A 451 -6.91 11.78 36.11
N MET A 452 -8.22 11.51 35.94
CA MET A 452 -9.22 12.52 35.57
C MET A 452 -9.41 13.55 36.71
N ASP A 453 -9.55 13.09 37.95
CA ASP A 453 -9.74 13.96 39.11
C ASP A 453 -8.47 14.78 39.41
N THR A 454 -7.29 14.20 39.21
CA THR A 454 -6.02 14.95 39.30
C THR A 454 -5.92 16.02 38.22
N ALA A 455 -6.32 15.71 36.99
CA ALA A 455 -6.35 16.70 35.90
C ALA A 455 -7.27 17.87 36.24
N ASN A 456 -8.47 17.59 36.79
CA ASN A 456 -9.40 18.62 37.24
C ASN A 456 -8.79 19.47 38.37
N LYS A 457 -8.23 18.84 39.39
CA LYS A 457 -7.61 19.51 40.54
C LYS A 457 -6.46 20.42 40.16
N GLU A 458 -5.63 19.98 39.22
CA GLU A 458 -4.42 20.69 38.77
C GLU A 458 -4.69 21.72 37.66
N GLY A 459 -5.87 21.76 37.07
CA GLY A 459 -6.17 22.52 35.87
C GLY A 459 -5.28 22.04 34.72
N ALA A 460 -5.28 20.75 34.45
CA ALA A 460 -4.40 20.09 33.50
C ALA A 460 -5.20 19.31 32.45
N LEU A 461 -4.56 19.02 31.32
CA LEU A 461 -5.09 18.12 30.27
C LEU A 461 -4.64 16.69 30.58
N LEU A 462 -5.56 15.72 30.62
CA LEU A 462 -5.21 14.31 30.65
C LEU A 462 -4.85 13.80 29.27
N VAL A 463 -3.61 13.34 29.11
CA VAL A 463 -3.06 12.77 27.88
C VAL A 463 -3.27 11.25 27.88
N GLY A 464 -3.93 10.74 26.84
CA GLY A 464 -4.17 9.31 26.65
C GLY A 464 -2.99 8.59 26.00
N THR A 465 -2.80 7.35 26.40
CA THR A 465 -1.67 6.51 25.99
C THR A 465 -2.06 5.38 25.02
N GLY A 466 -3.35 5.04 24.89
CA GLY A 466 -3.85 3.94 24.07
C GLY A 466 -3.49 4.09 22.59
N ASP A 467 -3.08 3.00 21.95
CA ASP A 467 -2.64 2.95 20.57
C ASP A 467 -3.71 2.43 19.60
N LEU A 468 -3.39 2.47 18.29
CA LEU A 468 -4.31 2.07 17.23
C LEU A 468 -4.65 0.57 17.27
N SER A 469 -3.68 -0.30 17.59
CA SER A 469 -3.87 -1.76 17.61
C SER A 469 -4.77 -2.19 18.78
N GLU A 470 -4.61 -1.56 19.93
CA GLU A 470 -5.49 -1.74 21.07
C GLU A 470 -6.93 -1.30 20.75
N LEU A 471 -7.09 -0.18 20.07
CA LEU A 471 -8.39 0.29 19.60
C LEU A 471 -9.02 -0.65 18.57
N ALA A 472 -8.23 -1.21 17.66
CA ALA A 472 -8.72 -2.15 16.65
C ALA A 472 -9.28 -3.42 17.30
N LEU A 473 -8.54 -3.99 18.24
CA LEU A 473 -8.91 -5.21 18.96
C LEU A 473 -9.85 -4.97 20.14
N GLY A 474 -10.10 -3.70 20.52
CA GLY A 474 -10.79 -3.34 21.72
C GLY A 474 -10.10 -3.90 22.98
N TRP A 475 -8.77 -4.00 22.95
CA TRP A 475 -7.95 -4.48 24.06
C TRP A 475 -7.68 -3.36 25.06
N CYS A 476 -8.74 -2.88 25.66
CA CYS A 476 -8.76 -1.83 26.67
C CYS A 476 -10.01 -2.01 27.54
N THR A 477 -9.97 -1.52 28.76
CA THR A 477 -11.15 -1.51 29.62
C THR A 477 -12.05 -0.33 29.26
N TYR A 478 -13.33 -0.63 28.93
CA TYR A 478 -14.31 0.42 28.63
C TYR A 478 -14.43 1.40 29.82
N ASN A 479 -14.43 2.69 29.49
CA ASN A 479 -14.44 3.78 30.46
C ASN A 479 -13.25 3.74 31.44
N ALA A 480 -12.08 3.32 30.96
CA ALA A 480 -10.83 3.33 31.72
C ALA A 480 -9.65 3.79 30.83
N ASP A 481 -8.70 2.92 30.56
CA ASP A 481 -7.47 3.22 29.83
C ASP A 481 -7.66 3.71 28.38
N HIS A 482 -8.80 3.42 27.76
CA HIS A 482 -9.15 3.98 26.44
C HIS A 482 -9.68 5.42 26.48
N MET A 483 -9.97 5.96 27.67
CA MET A 483 -10.51 7.30 27.88
C MET A 483 -9.44 8.30 28.29
N SER A 484 -9.50 9.48 27.73
CA SER A 484 -8.63 10.61 28.05
C SER A 484 -9.24 11.91 27.50
N MET A 485 -8.58 13.03 27.73
CA MET A 485 -8.99 14.31 27.15
C MET A 485 -8.35 14.53 25.77
N TYR A 486 -7.22 13.85 25.47
CA TYR A 486 -6.58 13.83 24.17
C TYR A 486 -5.66 12.60 24.01
N GLY A 487 -5.91 11.76 23.01
CA GLY A 487 -5.17 10.51 22.77
C GLY A 487 -4.05 10.69 21.76
N VAL A 488 -2.80 10.83 22.21
CA VAL A 488 -1.67 11.13 21.30
C VAL A 488 -1.24 9.95 20.44
N ASN A 489 -1.49 8.71 20.87
CA ASN A 489 -1.10 7.49 20.17
C ASN A 489 -2.26 6.84 19.38
N CYS A 490 -3.47 7.38 19.40
CA CYS A 490 -4.68 6.75 18.87
C CYS A 490 -4.63 6.33 17.38
N SER A 491 -3.69 6.84 16.61
CA SER A 491 -3.47 6.50 15.20
C SER A 491 -2.08 5.87 14.94
N VAL A 492 -1.38 5.46 16.00
CA VAL A 492 -0.07 4.79 15.92
C VAL A 492 -0.24 3.31 16.24
N PRO A 493 0.01 2.37 15.31
CA PRO A 493 -0.08 0.94 15.60
C PRO A 493 1.05 0.46 16.52
N LYS A 494 0.82 -0.60 17.29
CA LYS A 494 1.75 -1.16 18.28
C LYS A 494 3.13 -1.45 17.68
N THR A 495 3.18 -1.98 16.48
CA THR A 495 4.44 -2.23 15.77
C THR A 495 5.24 -0.95 15.55
N LEU A 496 4.58 0.16 15.21
CA LEU A 496 5.23 1.45 14.98
C LEU A 496 5.62 2.17 16.27
N VAL A 497 4.88 1.97 17.39
CA VAL A 497 5.23 2.52 18.71
C VAL A 497 6.67 2.16 19.09
N ARG A 498 7.08 0.91 18.88
CA ARG A 498 8.44 0.43 19.16
C ARG A 498 9.50 1.24 18.40
N TYR A 499 9.29 1.47 17.11
CA TYR A 499 10.23 2.21 16.26
C TYR A 499 10.27 3.70 16.60
N LEU A 500 9.15 4.28 17.04
CA LEU A 500 9.13 5.68 17.50
C LEU A 500 9.91 5.86 18.81
N VAL A 501 9.75 4.95 19.76
CA VAL A 501 10.50 4.96 21.02
C VAL A 501 11.99 4.73 20.77
N ASP A 502 12.35 3.80 19.88
CA ASP A 502 13.74 3.55 19.47
C ASP A 502 14.36 4.74 18.76
N PHE A 503 13.62 5.37 17.85
CA PHE A 503 14.02 6.62 17.19
C PHE A 503 14.36 7.71 18.19
N VAL A 504 13.52 7.94 19.23
CA VAL A 504 13.78 8.96 20.26
C VAL A 504 14.94 8.54 21.15
N ALA A 505 15.11 7.24 21.44
CA ALA A 505 16.26 6.74 22.21
C ALA A 505 17.59 7.05 21.50
N ASP A 506 17.62 6.92 20.18
CA ASP A 506 18.80 7.26 19.37
C ASP A 506 19.05 8.77 19.29
N GLU A 507 17.99 9.56 19.06
CA GLU A 507 18.10 11.02 18.93
C GLU A 507 18.53 11.70 20.23
N ARG A 508 18.07 11.24 21.38
CA ARG A 508 18.31 11.86 22.67
C ARG A 508 19.52 11.27 23.39
N GLY A 509 19.82 10.00 23.20
CA GLY A 509 20.98 9.30 23.79
C GLY A 509 21.04 9.35 25.32
N GLY A 510 22.22 9.11 25.89
CA GLY A 510 22.49 9.17 27.32
C GLY A 510 21.56 8.31 28.18
N LYS A 511 21.32 8.71 29.43
CA LYS A 511 20.47 7.98 30.39
C LYS A 511 19.04 7.79 29.89
N LEU A 512 18.49 8.76 29.15
CA LEU A 512 17.17 8.66 28.53
C LEU A 512 17.14 7.53 27.48
N GLY A 513 18.12 7.50 26.57
CA GLY A 513 18.24 6.43 25.58
C GLY A 513 18.39 5.04 26.20
N GLU A 514 19.14 4.92 27.30
CA GLU A 514 19.32 3.65 28.02
C GLU A 514 17.98 3.13 28.59
N VAL A 515 17.25 3.95 29.33
CA VAL A 515 15.95 3.53 29.90
C VAL A 515 14.91 3.22 28.83
N LEU A 516 14.90 3.95 27.71
CA LEU A 516 14.00 3.66 26.59
C LEU A 516 14.33 2.29 25.96
N ARG A 517 15.59 1.93 25.81
CA ARG A 517 16.00 0.59 25.33
C ARG A 517 15.66 -0.52 26.33
N GLU A 518 15.71 -0.26 27.63
CA GLU A 518 15.22 -1.20 28.66
C GLU A 518 13.71 -1.43 28.56
N ILE A 519 12.92 -0.37 28.30
CA ILE A 519 11.48 -0.46 28.06
C ILE A 519 11.18 -1.27 26.79
N LEU A 520 11.92 -1.02 25.69
CA LEU A 520 11.82 -1.77 24.44
C LEU A 520 12.10 -3.27 24.60
N ALA A 521 12.98 -3.65 25.53
CA ALA A 521 13.31 -5.04 25.84
C ALA A 521 12.29 -5.74 26.78
N THR A 522 11.27 -5.01 27.25
CA THR A 522 10.24 -5.55 28.17
C THR A 522 9.06 -6.11 27.36
N PRO A 523 8.57 -7.33 27.65
CA PRO A 523 7.36 -7.86 27.00
C PRO A 523 6.12 -7.01 27.28
N VAL A 524 5.23 -6.91 26.28
CA VAL A 524 3.96 -6.19 26.42
C VAL A 524 3.02 -6.96 27.35
N SER A 525 2.57 -6.32 28.41
CA SER A 525 1.64 -6.89 29.41
C SER A 525 0.75 -5.82 30.02
N PRO A 526 -0.53 -6.11 30.28
CA PRO A 526 -1.43 -5.19 30.99
C PRO A 526 -1.12 -5.07 32.49
N GLU A 527 -0.30 -5.96 33.06
CA GLU A 527 0.08 -6.01 34.51
C GLU A 527 -1.09 -5.84 35.48
N LEU A 528 -2.23 -6.48 35.18
CA LEU A 528 -3.42 -6.43 36.00
C LEU A 528 -3.56 -7.66 36.92
N LEU A 529 -2.97 -8.80 36.52
CA LEU A 529 -2.95 -10.02 37.34
C LEU A 529 -1.65 -10.10 38.16
N PRO A 530 -1.72 -10.68 39.37
CA PRO A 530 -0.56 -10.86 40.22
C PRO A 530 0.58 -11.60 39.46
N PRO A 531 1.85 -11.24 39.69
CA PRO A 531 2.99 -11.96 39.08
C PRO A 531 3.01 -13.43 39.57
N ASP A 532 3.69 -14.29 38.77
CA ASP A 532 3.90 -15.69 39.16
C ASP A 532 4.74 -15.84 40.44
N LYS A 533 4.89 -17.07 40.93
CA LYS A 533 5.66 -17.39 42.14
C LYS A 533 7.13 -16.96 42.09
N ASN A 534 7.64 -16.67 40.90
CA ASN A 534 9.02 -16.22 40.62
C ASN A 534 9.11 -14.70 40.40
N GLY A 535 8.01 -13.96 40.56
CA GLY A 535 7.94 -12.52 40.31
C GLY A 535 7.97 -12.14 38.82
N LYS A 536 7.70 -13.08 37.89
CA LYS A 536 7.61 -12.82 36.46
C LYS A 536 6.19 -12.44 36.08
N ILE A 537 6.06 -11.68 34.99
CA ILE A 537 4.79 -11.30 34.40
C ILE A 537 3.97 -12.55 34.09
N ALA A 538 2.82 -12.70 34.75
CA ALA A 538 1.94 -13.87 34.60
C ALA A 538 1.08 -13.80 33.33
N GLN A 539 0.79 -12.59 32.81
CA GLN A 539 -0.09 -12.37 31.67
C GLN A 539 0.67 -11.63 30.57
N LYS A 540 0.89 -12.29 29.44
CA LYS A 540 1.35 -11.64 28.22
C LYS A 540 0.16 -11.42 27.30
N THR A 541 0.02 -10.21 26.78
CA THR A 541 -1.07 -9.86 25.85
C THR A 541 -1.08 -10.77 24.63
N GLU A 542 0.09 -11.05 24.06
CA GLU A 542 0.23 -11.87 22.85
C GLU A 542 -0.10 -13.35 23.06
N ASP A 543 -0.04 -13.88 24.29
CA ASP A 543 -0.49 -15.25 24.59
C ASP A 543 -2.02 -15.39 24.41
N THR A 544 -2.77 -14.31 24.61
CA THR A 544 -4.23 -14.27 24.48
C THR A 544 -4.68 -13.84 23.09
N LEU A 545 -4.06 -12.81 22.54
CA LEU A 545 -4.46 -12.21 21.27
C LEU A 545 -3.72 -12.80 20.06
N GLY A 546 -2.49 -13.25 20.24
CA GLY A 546 -1.51 -13.46 19.19
C GLY A 546 -0.65 -12.21 18.96
N PRO A 547 0.34 -12.30 18.05
CA PRO A 547 1.30 -11.24 17.79
C PRO A 547 0.64 -9.97 17.24
N TYR A 548 0.98 -8.81 17.78
CA TYR A 548 0.47 -7.54 17.28
C TYR A 548 0.85 -7.27 15.82
N GLU A 549 2.01 -7.73 15.37
CA GLU A 549 2.44 -7.57 13.98
C GLU A 549 1.46 -8.19 12.98
N VAL A 550 0.86 -9.34 13.32
CA VAL A 550 -0.14 -10.01 12.49
C VAL A 550 -1.46 -9.24 12.50
N HIS A 551 -1.87 -8.72 13.66
CA HIS A 551 -3.09 -7.90 13.78
C HIS A 551 -2.94 -6.56 13.07
N ASP A 552 -1.77 -5.92 13.13
CA ASP A 552 -1.48 -4.69 12.42
C ASP A 552 -1.47 -4.92 10.90
N PHE A 553 -0.96 -6.06 10.44
CA PHE A 553 -1.05 -6.48 9.04
C PHE A 553 -2.51 -6.60 8.59
N PHE A 554 -3.35 -7.30 9.36
CA PHE A 554 -4.77 -7.42 9.05
C PHE A 554 -5.47 -6.06 9.03
N LEU A 555 -5.25 -5.24 10.04
CA LEU A 555 -5.83 -3.91 10.15
C LEU A 555 -5.48 -3.04 8.94
N TYR A 556 -4.21 -3.03 8.53
CA TYR A 556 -3.74 -2.24 7.41
C TYR A 556 -4.45 -2.61 6.10
N HIS A 557 -4.49 -3.88 5.77
CA HIS A 557 -5.08 -4.35 4.52
C HIS A 557 -6.62 -4.35 4.54
N PHE A 558 -7.21 -4.63 5.68
CA PHE A 558 -8.66 -4.61 5.86
C PHE A 558 -9.24 -3.19 5.77
N GLN A 559 -8.75 -2.28 6.60
CA GLN A 559 -9.32 -0.94 6.69
C GLN A 559 -8.97 -0.08 5.45
N ARG A 560 -7.72 -0.16 4.99
CA ARG A 560 -7.25 0.70 3.91
C ARG A 560 -7.71 0.24 2.53
N PHE A 561 -7.76 -1.05 2.29
CA PHE A 561 -8.00 -1.63 0.96
C PHE A 561 -9.25 -2.51 0.89
N GLY A 562 -9.97 -2.70 1.98
CA GLY A 562 -11.16 -3.54 2.00
C GLY A 562 -10.87 -5.00 1.63
N ALA A 563 -9.68 -5.50 1.97
CA ALA A 563 -9.29 -6.87 1.64
C ALA A 563 -10.23 -7.87 2.32
N SER A 564 -10.74 -8.84 1.55
CA SER A 564 -11.60 -9.91 2.05
C SER A 564 -10.81 -10.84 2.99
N PRO A 565 -11.49 -11.56 3.90
CA PRO A 565 -10.81 -12.45 4.84
C PRO A 565 -9.94 -13.52 4.18
N ASP A 566 -10.41 -14.13 3.10
CA ASP A 566 -9.64 -15.11 2.32
C ASP A 566 -8.39 -14.50 1.65
N LYS A 567 -8.50 -13.28 1.14
CA LYS A 567 -7.35 -12.53 0.61
C LYS A 567 -6.37 -12.16 1.71
N LEU A 568 -6.85 -11.72 2.89
CA LEU A 568 -6.02 -11.46 4.07
C LEU A 568 -5.26 -12.71 4.51
N MET A 569 -5.96 -13.86 4.52
CA MET A 569 -5.35 -15.15 4.84
C MET A 569 -4.23 -15.52 3.87
N PHE A 570 -4.49 -15.40 2.56
CA PHE A 570 -3.50 -15.63 1.51
C PHE A 570 -2.27 -14.73 1.67
N MET A 571 -2.48 -13.43 1.83
CA MET A 571 -1.41 -12.43 1.95
C MET A 571 -0.60 -12.63 3.22
N ALA A 572 -1.24 -12.90 4.36
CA ALA A 572 -0.58 -13.11 5.64
C ALA A 572 0.25 -14.40 5.66
N CYS A 573 -0.26 -15.52 5.09
CA CYS A 573 0.52 -16.74 4.96
C CYS A 573 1.84 -16.54 4.19
N ARG A 574 1.84 -15.63 3.21
CA ARG A 574 3.07 -15.29 2.46
C ARG A 574 3.95 -14.29 3.19
N ALA A 575 3.34 -13.27 3.82
CA ALA A 575 4.08 -12.26 4.55
C ALA A 575 4.84 -12.84 5.76
N PHE A 576 4.28 -13.85 6.39
CA PHE A 576 4.82 -14.50 7.59
C PHE A 576 5.28 -15.95 7.34
N ASP A 577 5.61 -16.27 6.08
CA ASP A 577 6.12 -17.61 5.73
C ASP A 577 7.37 -17.96 6.54
N GLY A 578 7.41 -19.19 7.06
CA GLY A 578 8.49 -19.67 7.94
C GLY A 578 8.48 -19.09 9.36
N VAL A 579 7.58 -18.15 9.69
CA VAL A 579 7.43 -17.56 11.04
C VAL A 579 6.23 -18.16 11.77
N TYR A 580 5.06 -18.21 11.12
CA TYR A 580 3.82 -18.72 11.69
C TYR A 580 3.16 -19.75 10.78
N SER A 581 2.49 -20.76 11.37
CA SER A 581 1.75 -21.73 10.58
C SER A 581 0.44 -21.13 10.05
N ARG A 582 -0.10 -21.75 8.98
CA ARG A 582 -1.40 -21.35 8.40
C ARG A 582 -2.52 -21.38 9.44
N GLU A 583 -2.54 -22.41 10.31
CA GLU A 583 -3.55 -22.58 11.35
C GLU A 583 -3.46 -21.49 12.42
N GLN A 584 -2.25 -21.05 12.75
CA GLN A 584 -2.04 -19.92 13.68
C GLN A 584 -2.58 -18.62 13.07
N ILE A 585 -2.23 -18.33 11.82
CA ILE A 585 -2.70 -17.14 11.09
C ILE A 585 -4.23 -17.14 10.98
N GLU A 586 -4.85 -18.27 10.63
CA GLU A 586 -6.30 -18.41 10.56
C GLU A 586 -6.98 -18.15 11.91
N LYS A 587 -6.45 -18.75 12.97
CA LYS A 587 -6.93 -18.52 14.35
C LYS A 587 -6.92 -17.03 14.70
N TRP A 588 -5.82 -16.33 14.40
CA TRP A 588 -5.69 -14.92 14.71
C TRP A 588 -6.54 -14.02 13.80
N LEU A 589 -6.72 -14.38 12.54
CA LEU A 589 -7.62 -13.66 11.63
C LEU A 589 -9.08 -13.76 12.11
N ARG A 590 -9.54 -14.96 12.48
CA ARG A 590 -10.88 -15.15 13.08
C ARG A 590 -11.04 -14.35 14.38
N LEU A 591 -10.01 -14.34 15.22
CA LEU A 591 -10.00 -13.55 16.44
C LEU A 591 -10.05 -12.05 16.16
N PHE A 592 -9.24 -11.57 15.19
CA PHE A 592 -9.24 -10.18 14.74
C PHE A 592 -10.64 -9.75 14.28
N MET A 593 -11.25 -10.47 13.34
CA MET A 593 -12.58 -10.15 12.83
C MET A 593 -13.62 -10.15 13.94
N LYS A 594 -13.68 -11.18 14.76
CA LYS A 594 -14.61 -11.26 15.90
C LYS A 594 -14.46 -10.07 16.85
N ARG A 595 -13.24 -9.73 17.23
CA ARG A 595 -12.98 -8.62 18.15
C ARG A 595 -13.22 -7.27 17.49
N PHE A 596 -12.76 -7.08 16.26
CA PHE A 596 -12.94 -5.83 15.52
C PHE A 596 -14.43 -5.44 15.44
N PHE A 597 -15.31 -6.38 15.20
CA PHE A 597 -16.75 -6.14 15.18
C PHE A 597 -17.34 -5.99 16.59
N SER A 598 -17.17 -6.95 17.48
CA SER A 598 -17.79 -6.95 18.80
C SER A 598 -17.34 -5.82 19.73
N GLN A 599 -16.19 -5.22 19.48
CA GLN A 599 -15.62 -4.15 20.31
C GLN A 599 -15.83 -2.74 19.72
N GLN A 600 -16.65 -2.60 18.66
CA GLN A 600 -16.92 -1.30 18.05
C GLN A 600 -17.48 -0.26 19.02
N PHE A 601 -18.32 -0.68 19.97
CA PHE A 601 -18.89 0.25 20.96
C PHE A 601 -17.82 1.02 21.76
N LYS A 602 -16.63 0.45 21.95
CA LYS A 602 -15.51 1.14 22.59
C LYS A 602 -14.95 2.24 21.69
N ARG A 603 -14.85 1.97 20.37
CA ARG A 603 -14.36 2.96 19.41
C ARG A 603 -15.32 4.12 19.19
N SER A 604 -16.61 3.92 19.39
CA SER A 604 -17.62 4.96 19.20
C SER A 604 -17.44 6.18 20.12
N CYS A 605 -16.72 6.03 21.24
CA CYS A 605 -16.50 7.08 22.23
C CYS A 605 -15.02 7.42 22.48
N ILE A 606 -14.11 7.05 21.56
CA ILE A 606 -12.69 7.38 21.75
C ILE A 606 -12.42 8.88 21.76
N PRO A 607 -11.43 9.34 22.54
CA PRO A 607 -10.99 10.73 22.58
C PRO A 607 -10.53 11.27 21.21
N ASP A 608 -10.47 12.59 21.09
CA ASP A 608 -9.75 13.25 20.01
C ASP A 608 -8.27 12.89 20.07
N GLY A 609 -7.64 12.85 18.89
CA GLY A 609 -6.20 12.63 18.76
C GLY A 609 -5.73 12.82 17.32
N PRO A 610 -4.42 12.97 17.08
CA PRO A 610 -3.89 13.24 15.76
C PRO A 610 -3.91 12.01 14.85
N LYS A 611 -4.32 12.17 13.60
CA LYS A 611 -4.14 11.17 12.56
C LYS A 611 -2.72 11.28 12.01
N VAL A 612 -1.91 10.23 12.16
CA VAL A 612 -0.51 10.23 11.75
C VAL A 612 -0.22 9.43 10.48
N GLY A 613 -1.15 8.59 10.05
CA GLY A 613 -0.98 7.71 8.89
C GLY A 613 -2.27 7.51 8.10
N SER A 614 -2.20 6.63 7.10
CA SER A 614 -3.32 6.34 6.20
C SER A 614 -4.42 5.47 6.84
N VAL A 615 -4.15 4.84 7.97
CA VAL A 615 -5.09 4.02 8.75
C VAL A 615 -5.41 4.72 10.07
N SER A 616 -6.68 4.87 10.37
CA SER A 616 -7.19 5.42 11.63
C SER A 616 -8.58 4.86 11.89
N LEU A 617 -8.97 4.80 13.15
CA LEU A 617 -10.26 4.28 13.59
C LEU A 617 -11.14 5.34 14.24
N SER A 618 -10.85 6.63 13.98
CA SER A 618 -11.67 7.72 14.51
C SER A 618 -13.11 7.64 13.98
N PRO A 619 -14.12 7.60 14.88
CA PRO A 619 -15.53 7.57 14.49
C PRO A 619 -16.01 8.89 13.86
N ARG A 620 -15.22 9.95 13.97
CA ARG A 620 -15.53 11.27 13.41
C ARG A 620 -15.28 11.37 11.90
N GLY A 621 -14.40 10.54 11.35
CA GLY A 621 -14.03 10.61 9.94
C GLY A 621 -13.62 9.28 9.29
N ASP A 622 -12.76 8.50 9.95
CA ASP A 622 -12.07 7.41 9.30
C ASP A 622 -12.82 6.07 9.29
N TRP A 623 -13.48 5.71 10.40
CA TRP A 623 -14.20 4.45 10.52
C TRP A 623 -15.51 4.60 11.29
N ARG A 624 -16.62 4.55 10.57
CA ARG A 624 -17.99 4.66 11.11
C ARG A 624 -18.73 3.35 10.92
N MET A 625 -18.64 2.48 11.90
CA MET A 625 -19.34 1.18 11.90
C MET A 625 -20.39 1.16 13.00
N PRO A 626 -21.59 0.59 12.76
CA PRO A 626 -22.56 0.33 13.83
C PRO A 626 -21.97 -0.60 14.89
N SER A 627 -22.27 -0.35 16.16
CA SER A 627 -21.75 -1.16 17.28
C SER A 627 -22.37 -2.57 17.35
N ASP A 628 -23.48 -2.76 16.68
CA ASP A 628 -24.26 -4.00 16.60
C ASP A 628 -24.14 -4.69 15.22
N ALA A 629 -23.14 -4.33 14.41
CA ALA A 629 -22.88 -4.99 13.14
C ALA A 629 -22.49 -6.47 13.35
N ASP A 630 -23.09 -7.35 12.54
CA ASP A 630 -22.79 -8.79 12.55
C ASP A 630 -21.50 -9.10 11.77
N ALA A 631 -20.67 -9.97 12.30
CA ALA A 631 -19.38 -10.36 11.74
C ALA A 631 -19.43 -11.62 10.85
N SER A 632 -20.57 -12.28 10.72
CA SER A 632 -20.68 -13.63 10.12
C SER A 632 -20.08 -13.69 8.72
N ALA A 633 -20.34 -12.67 7.87
CA ALA A 633 -19.80 -12.58 6.51
C ALA A 633 -18.26 -12.49 6.44
N TRP A 634 -17.60 -12.02 7.51
CA TRP A 634 -16.14 -11.93 7.62
C TRP A 634 -15.51 -13.09 8.38
N LEU A 635 -16.31 -14.00 8.91
CA LEU A 635 -15.85 -15.21 9.63
C LEU A 635 -15.93 -16.47 8.75
N ASP A 636 -16.47 -16.37 7.54
CA ASP A 636 -16.42 -17.41 6.50
C ASP A 636 -15.05 -17.31 5.77
N ILE A 637 -14.02 -17.96 6.39
CA ILE A 637 -12.62 -17.90 5.96
C ILE A 637 -12.18 -19.26 5.41
#